data_ec9b81274eb537277d74115fadd9de6f
#
_entry.id   ec9b81274eb537277d74115fadd9de6f
#
_cell.length_a   1.000
_cell.length_b   1.000
_cell.length_c   1.000
_cell.angle_alpha   90.00
_cell.angle_beta   90.00
_cell.angle_gamma   90.00
#
_symmetry.space_group_name_H-M   'P 1'
#
loop_
_entity.id
_entity.type
_entity.pdbx_description
1 polymer ?
#
loop_
_entity_poly.entity_id
_entity_poly.type
_entity_poly.pdbx_seq_one_letter_code
_entity_poly.pdbx_strand_id
1 'polypeptide(L)'
;MDLLVPPSRDNSVVTFRLDTIGAGLVFADSLGKLTAALKSQGDGGTVVVQAPPGTGKTTLVPPLLANLVGERRRGQPRVVVTQPRRVAARSAARRLASLDGSRLGSRVGYTVRGESKSGSDTMVEFVTPGILLRRLLVDPGLEGTQAVILDEVHERGLETDLLVGMLAEVRELRGDLTLVAMSATLDAARFAALLGRSADGGAPAPVVDCPSALHALEVQWVPAAGQRLDDRGVAYSFLNHVAETTVAAHEEALMVNPDVDALVFLPGVREVSDVASRLRGRVQAGVEVLELHGQIGPDAQDRAVSGREPGDTPRIIVSTALAESSLTVPGVRLVIDSGLSREPRRDAGRGMSGLVTVSCSKASAEQRAGRAARQGPGRVVRCYDQQAFAAAPAHQTPEISVADLTSAALVLACWGAPGGRGLALPDAPPRAAMDDAVEVLRELGAVTVEGTVTDLGRTLAKVPADPRLARALLDGSTLVGRRLAAETVALVAGDQRAVGADLTKLLAAVRSGSHPAARRFAEDVKRMESLARQETSNTVDRQRIDSQRALDVSAREAPGFVVALAFPDRIARRVPGQGTPTYLLTSGTRAGLPAGSALAGHDWLAVAEVSRTQGRDAAGTGAVIRSAAPLSAELAAAAAPELLVEEVTARFAQGRVTARLERRLGALVLSMTPVRPSAEQGRHAVATALEKAGLSMIGWSAAADALRRRMALLYRELGDPWPDVSESALLARLDDWLAPELESMATGAPATTIDLADPLRRLLPWPEASALDSLVPERLQVPSGSRVRIEYPEVSDGSGGPDRTNMEPDGGSPVVAVKLQECFGWDRTPRLIEGRVPVLFHLLSPAGRPLAVTADLASFWSGPYSQVRAEMRGRYPKHPWPEDPWTALATSKTKNRM
;
A
#
# COMPACT_ATOMS: atom_id res chain seq x y z
N MET A 1 -61.53 34.28 -48.66
CA MET A 1 -60.55 34.38 -47.53
C MET A 1 -60.42 33.02 -46.93
N ASP A 2 -59.62 32.17 -47.63
CA ASP A 2 -59.43 30.78 -47.27
C ASP A 2 -58.32 30.72 -46.18
N LEU A 3 -58.71 30.27 -45.02
CA LEU A 3 -57.82 29.96 -43.92
C LEU A 3 -57.10 28.68 -44.25
N LEU A 4 -55.81 28.82 -44.60
CA LEU A 4 -54.85 27.72 -44.72
C LEU A 4 -54.67 27.11 -43.33
N VAL A 5 -55.20 25.92 -43.09
CA VAL A 5 -54.90 25.06 -41.98
C VAL A 5 -53.47 24.54 -42.19
N PRO A 6 -52.52 24.69 -41.25
CA PRO A 6 -51.21 24.09 -41.40
C PRO A 6 -51.35 22.59 -41.37
N PRO A 7 -50.49 21.82 -42.13
CA PRO A 7 -50.58 20.40 -42.16
C PRO A 7 -50.30 19.82 -40.75
N SER A 8 -51.21 18.96 -40.32
CA SER A 8 -51.06 18.16 -39.11
C SER A 8 -49.70 17.44 -39.15
N ARG A 9 -48.83 17.70 -38.17
CA ARG A 9 -47.64 16.88 -37.98
C ARG A 9 -48.13 15.45 -37.75
N ASP A 10 -47.87 14.62 -38.71
CA ASP A 10 -48.12 13.18 -38.66
C ASP A 10 -47.32 12.62 -37.46
N ASN A 11 -48.02 12.28 -36.39
CA ASN A 11 -47.45 11.81 -35.14
C ASN A 11 -47.16 10.29 -35.22
N SER A 12 -46.62 9.80 -36.36
CA SER A 12 -46.12 8.48 -36.47
C SER A 12 -44.91 8.35 -35.58
N VAL A 13 -44.97 7.53 -34.54
CA VAL A 13 -43.84 7.16 -33.68
C VAL A 13 -42.73 6.62 -34.57
N VAL A 14 -41.66 7.39 -34.72
CA VAL A 14 -40.52 6.97 -35.54
C VAL A 14 -39.81 5.80 -34.85
N THR A 15 -40.07 4.59 -35.30
CA THR A 15 -39.53 3.34 -34.74
C THR A 15 -38.19 2.95 -35.43
N PHE A 16 -37.37 2.23 -34.72
CA PHE A 16 -36.18 1.56 -35.30
C PHE A 16 -36.62 0.30 -36.08
N ARG A 17 -36.11 0.10 -37.27
CA ARG A 17 -36.41 -1.06 -38.09
C ARG A 17 -35.51 -2.23 -37.71
N LEU A 18 -36.00 -3.08 -36.76
CA LEU A 18 -35.24 -4.14 -36.14
C LEU A 18 -34.85 -5.25 -37.14
N ASP A 19 -35.67 -5.49 -38.14
CA ASP A 19 -35.41 -6.42 -39.24
C ASP A 19 -34.17 -6.02 -40.04
N THR A 20 -34.06 -4.72 -40.37
CA THR A 20 -32.91 -4.18 -41.09
C THR A 20 -31.65 -4.14 -40.22
N ILE A 21 -31.79 -3.64 -39.00
CA ILE A 21 -30.68 -3.54 -38.04
C ILE A 21 -30.18 -4.91 -37.63
N GLY A 22 -31.06 -5.89 -37.51
CA GLY A 22 -30.77 -7.25 -37.06
C GLY A 22 -30.35 -8.23 -38.18
N ALA A 23 -30.30 -7.78 -39.46
CA ALA A 23 -29.97 -8.65 -40.55
C ALA A 23 -28.65 -9.38 -40.32
N GLY A 24 -28.70 -10.73 -40.26
CA GLY A 24 -27.53 -11.58 -40.02
C GLY A 24 -27.01 -11.62 -38.59
N LEU A 25 -27.71 -11.01 -37.61
CA LEU A 25 -27.35 -11.07 -36.20
C LEU A 25 -28.11 -12.20 -35.49
N VAL A 26 -27.41 -13.08 -34.82
CA VAL A 26 -27.97 -14.24 -34.11
C VAL A 26 -28.98 -13.85 -33.04
N PHE A 27 -28.77 -12.74 -32.35
CA PHE A 27 -29.68 -12.26 -31.33
C PHE A 27 -31.07 -11.89 -31.87
N ALA A 28 -31.23 -11.72 -33.19
CA ALA A 28 -32.54 -11.43 -33.81
C ALA A 28 -33.58 -12.50 -33.46
N ASP A 29 -33.19 -13.76 -33.37
CA ASP A 29 -34.09 -14.91 -33.04
C ASP A 29 -34.57 -14.83 -31.57
N SER A 30 -33.85 -14.11 -30.70
CA SER A 30 -34.19 -13.96 -29.30
C SER A 30 -35.04 -12.72 -28.99
N LEU A 31 -35.26 -11.81 -30.00
CA LEU A 31 -36.04 -10.58 -29.80
C LEU A 31 -37.49 -10.87 -29.37
N GLY A 32 -38.13 -11.91 -29.91
CA GLY A 32 -39.48 -12.32 -29.50
C GLY A 32 -39.55 -12.73 -28.05
N LYS A 33 -38.58 -13.51 -27.55
CA LYS A 33 -38.50 -13.93 -26.14
C LYS A 33 -38.27 -12.74 -25.23
N LEU A 34 -37.35 -11.83 -25.60
CA LEU A 34 -37.08 -10.62 -24.83
C LEU A 34 -38.29 -9.70 -24.78
N THR A 35 -38.97 -9.51 -25.90
CA THR A 35 -40.22 -8.72 -25.96
C THR A 35 -41.31 -9.31 -25.05
N ALA A 36 -41.50 -10.63 -25.05
CA ALA A 36 -42.48 -11.30 -24.20
C ALA A 36 -42.10 -11.15 -22.71
N ALA A 37 -40.82 -11.33 -22.37
CA ALA A 37 -40.34 -11.15 -21.01
C ALA A 37 -40.54 -9.70 -20.51
N LEU A 38 -40.23 -8.70 -21.33
CA LEU A 38 -40.46 -7.29 -20.97
C LEU A 38 -41.95 -6.93 -20.85
N LYS A 39 -42.80 -7.47 -21.73
CA LYS A 39 -44.26 -7.24 -21.65
C LYS A 39 -44.90 -7.92 -20.44
N SER A 40 -44.41 -9.09 -20.04
CA SER A 40 -44.93 -9.79 -18.86
C SER A 40 -44.66 -9.06 -17.54
N GLN A 41 -43.64 -8.21 -17.49
CA GLN A 41 -43.28 -7.44 -16.30
C GLN A 41 -44.07 -6.10 -16.18
N GLY A 42 -44.86 -5.75 -17.17
CA GLY A 42 -45.59 -4.47 -17.19
C GLY A 42 -44.71 -3.24 -17.44
N ASP A 43 -45.14 -2.07 -16.95
CA ASP A 43 -44.33 -0.87 -16.98
C ASP A 43 -43.23 -0.95 -15.91
N GLY A 44 -42.00 -0.63 -16.26
CA GLY A 44 -40.85 -0.66 -15.32
C GLY A 44 -40.30 -2.06 -14.99
N GLY A 45 -40.47 -3.02 -15.89
CA GLY A 45 -39.98 -4.38 -15.69
C GLY A 45 -38.45 -4.50 -15.76
N THR A 46 -37.91 -5.52 -15.07
CA THR A 46 -36.50 -5.86 -15.10
C THR A 46 -36.28 -7.18 -15.81
N VAL A 47 -35.30 -7.25 -16.72
CA VAL A 47 -34.92 -8.46 -17.45
C VAL A 47 -33.41 -8.59 -17.48
N VAL A 48 -32.91 -9.80 -17.34
CA VAL A 48 -31.49 -10.13 -17.57
C VAL A 48 -31.35 -10.85 -18.90
N VAL A 49 -30.44 -10.38 -19.74
CA VAL A 49 -30.11 -11.00 -21.04
C VAL A 49 -28.77 -11.70 -20.92
N GLN A 50 -28.78 -13.01 -21.10
CA GLN A 50 -27.58 -13.82 -21.20
C GLN A 50 -27.33 -14.14 -22.67
N ALA A 51 -26.25 -13.60 -23.23
CA ALA A 51 -25.92 -13.82 -24.64
C ALA A 51 -24.41 -13.79 -24.83
N PRO A 52 -23.82 -14.73 -25.52
CA PRO A 52 -22.39 -14.72 -25.86
C PRO A 52 -21.96 -13.42 -26.54
N PRO A 53 -20.68 -13.03 -26.43
CA PRO A 53 -20.18 -11.86 -27.10
C PRO A 53 -20.30 -11.99 -28.63
N GLY A 54 -20.72 -10.90 -29.32
CA GLY A 54 -20.83 -10.88 -30.81
C GLY A 54 -22.15 -11.38 -31.38
N THR A 55 -23.09 -11.83 -30.57
CA THR A 55 -24.44 -12.20 -31.03
C THR A 55 -25.28 -11.02 -31.52
N GLY A 56 -24.90 -9.77 -31.18
CA GLY A 56 -25.63 -8.59 -31.58
C GLY A 56 -26.51 -8.00 -30.45
N LYS A 57 -26.39 -8.50 -29.21
CA LYS A 57 -27.15 -7.97 -28.04
C LYS A 57 -27.06 -6.46 -27.91
N THR A 58 -25.86 -5.89 -27.90
CA THR A 58 -25.60 -4.44 -27.80
C THR A 58 -26.18 -3.65 -28.96
N THR A 59 -26.35 -4.28 -30.13
CA THR A 59 -26.91 -3.64 -31.35
C THR A 59 -28.44 -3.67 -31.38
N LEU A 60 -29.07 -4.76 -30.87
CA LEU A 60 -30.50 -5.00 -31.04
C LEU A 60 -31.35 -4.67 -29.81
N VAL A 61 -30.81 -4.86 -28.59
CA VAL A 61 -31.58 -4.62 -27.34
C VAL A 61 -31.93 -3.13 -27.17
N PRO A 62 -31.01 -2.17 -27.40
CA PRO A 62 -31.32 -0.76 -27.22
C PRO A 62 -32.43 -0.24 -28.15
N PRO A 63 -32.40 -0.47 -29.48
CA PRO A 63 -33.47 -0.03 -30.37
C PRO A 63 -34.80 -0.76 -30.13
N LEU A 64 -34.80 -2.05 -29.73
CA LEU A 64 -36.00 -2.77 -29.32
C LEU A 64 -36.65 -2.06 -28.12
N LEU A 65 -35.88 -1.74 -27.09
CA LEU A 65 -36.40 -1.05 -25.90
C LEU A 65 -36.95 0.35 -26.27
N ALA A 66 -36.23 1.09 -27.11
CA ALA A 66 -36.70 2.37 -27.57
C ALA A 66 -38.08 2.30 -28.27
N ASN A 67 -38.26 1.26 -29.12
CA ASN A 67 -39.57 1.00 -29.75
C ASN A 67 -40.64 0.65 -28.70
N LEU A 68 -40.37 -0.30 -27.81
CA LEU A 68 -41.35 -0.74 -26.79
C LEU A 68 -41.78 0.38 -25.83
N VAL A 69 -40.82 1.20 -25.42
CA VAL A 69 -41.11 2.36 -24.55
C VAL A 69 -41.86 3.45 -25.29
N GLY A 70 -41.51 3.71 -26.58
CA GLY A 70 -42.19 4.68 -27.44
C GLY A 70 -43.64 4.30 -27.73
N GLU A 71 -43.97 3.00 -27.83
CA GLU A 71 -45.32 2.50 -27.96
C GLU A 71 -46.18 2.77 -26.73
N ARG A 72 -45.59 2.75 -25.54
CA ARG A 72 -46.32 2.90 -24.24
C ARG A 72 -46.60 4.34 -23.86
N ARG A 73 -45.81 5.30 -24.31
CA ARG A 73 -45.87 6.72 -23.89
C ARG A 73 -45.94 7.69 -25.04
N ARG A 74 -46.78 8.71 -24.89
CA ARG A 74 -46.75 9.88 -25.81
C ARG A 74 -45.51 10.73 -25.47
N GLY A 75 -44.46 10.61 -26.29
CA GLY A 75 -43.24 11.37 -26.12
C GLY A 75 -42.05 10.60 -26.74
N GLN A 76 -40.93 11.29 -26.85
CA GLN A 76 -39.73 10.69 -27.42
C GLN A 76 -39.07 9.77 -26.38
N PRO A 77 -38.91 8.47 -26.67
CA PRO A 77 -38.30 7.53 -25.74
C PRO A 77 -36.82 7.86 -25.55
N ARG A 78 -36.33 7.74 -24.34
CA ARG A 78 -34.91 7.86 -24.03
C ARG A 78 -34.43 6.59 -23.31
N VAL A 79 -33.52 5.87 -23.99
CA VAL A 79 -32.87 4.66 -23.50
C VAL A 79 -31.40 4.98 -23.28
N VAL A 80 -30.91 4.76 -22.06
CA VAL A 80 -29.49 4.95 -21.71
C VAL A 80 -28.82 3.58 -21.62
N VAL A 81 -27.68 3.41 -22.32
CA VAL A 81 -26.93 2.15 -22.38
C VAL A 81 -25.53 2.36 -21.82
N THR A 82 -25.15 1.64 -20.79
CA THR A 82 -23.78 1.71 -20.28
C THR A 82 -22.84 0.82 -21.07
N GLN A 83 -21.62 1.32 -21.29
CA GLN A 83 -20.52 0.57 -21.85
C GLN A 83 -19.28 0.76 -20.97
N PRO A 84 -18.56 -0.30 -20.57
CA PRO A 84 -17.47 -0.19 -19.60
C PRO A 84 -16.30 0.66 -20.10
N ARG A 85 -16.18 0.84 -21.42
CA ARG A 85 -15.07 1.57 -22.03
C ARG A 85 -15.55 2.63 -23.01
N ARG A 86 -14.87 3.78 -23.02
CA ARG A 86 -15.21 4.93 -23.92
C ARG A 86 -15.20 4.55 -25.39
N VAL A 87 -14.21 3.72 -25.80
CA VAL A 87 -14.11 3.24 -27.18
C VAL A 87 -15.33 2.39 -27.55
N ALA A 88 -15.77 1.51 -26.64
CA ALA A 88 -16.95 0.68 -26.84
C ALA A 88 -18.24 1.52 -26.99
N ALA A 89 -18.44 2.51 -26.13
CA ALA A 89 -19.60 3.40 -26.21
C ALA A 89 -19.65 4.15 -27.57
N ARG A 90 -18.51 4.70 -28.01
CA ARG A 90 -18.41 5.36 -29.33
C ARG A 90 -18.67 4.41 -30.48
N SER A 91 -18.04 3.24 -30.47
CA SER A 91 -18.17 2.25 -31.55
C SER A 91 -19.58 1.69 -31.63
N ALA A 92 -20.22 1.38 -30.48
CA ALA A 92 -21.60 0.92 -30.43
C ALA A 92 -22.57 1.97 -30.99
N ALA A 93 -22.42 3.24 -30.58
CA ALA A 93 -23.24 4.33 -31.06
C ALA A 93 -23.08 4.54 -32.59
N ARG A 94 -21.84 4.56 -33.10
CA ARG A 94 -21.55 4.68 -34.55
C ARG A 94 -22.15 3.50 -35.32
N ARG A 95 -21.98 2.30 -34.83
CA ARG A 95 -22.49 1.08 -35.47
C ARG A 95 -24.00 1.11 -35.56
N LEU A 96 -24.70 1.41 -34.46
CA LEU A 96 -26.16 1.46 -34.45
C LEU A 96 -26.68 2.60 -35.34
N ALA A 97 -26.09 3.79 -35.30
CA ALA A 97 -26.45 4.91 -36.15
C ALA A 97 -26.30 4.58 -37.65
N SER A 98 -25.19 3.90 -38.03
CA SER A 98 -24.94 3.44 -39.40
C SER A 98 -25.98 2.40 -39.85
N LEU A 99 -26.34 1.45 -38.99
CA LEU A 99 -27.35 0.42 -39.32
C LEU A 99 -28.77 1.00 -39.41
N ASP A 100 -29.08 2.01 -38.61
CA ASP A 100 -30.32 2.76 -38.64
C ASP A 100 -30.39 3.76 -39.82
N GLY A 101 -29.26 4.04 -40.47
CA GLY A 101 -29.17 5.08 -41.49
C GLY A 101 -29.28 6.51 -40.95
N SER A 102 -29.16 6.68 -39.63
CA SER A 102 -29.26 8.00 -39.00
C SER A 102 -27.90 8.66 -38.76
N ARG A 103 -27.89 10.01 -38.70
CA ARG A 103 -26.68 10.74 -38.34
C ARG A 103 -26.40 10.55 -36.84
N LEU A 104 -25.14 10.26 -36.53
CA LEU A 104 -24.66 10.14 -35.15
C LEU A 104 -24.91 11.48 -34.40
N GLY A 105 -25.54 11.39 -33.22
CA GLY A 105 -25.96 12.52 -32.41
C GLY A 105 -27.43 12.93 -32.62
N SER A 106 -28.13 12.35 -33.65
CA SER A 106 -29.58 12.50 -33.81
C SER A 106 -30.32 11.43 -32.97
N ARG A 107 -30.86 10.37 -33.58
CA ARG A 107 -31.58 9.30 -32.89
C ARG A 107 -30.69 8.43 -31.99
N VAL A 108 -29.45 8.26 -32.39
CA VAL A 108 -28.43 7.50 -31.68
C VAL A 108 -27.27 8.41 -31.35
N GLY A 109 -26.90 8.46 -30.07
CA GLY A 109 -25.81 9.29 -29.58
C GLY A 109 -24.94 8.59 -28.55
N TYR A 110 -23.92 9.29 -28.09
CA TYR A 110 -23.11 8.85 -26.95
C TYR A 110 -22.62 10.04 -26.11
N THR A 111 -22.37 9.76 -24.84
CA THR A 111 -21.69 10.66 -23.91
C THR A 111 -20.65 9.90 -23.12
N VAL A 112 -19.39 10.31 -23.26
CA VAL A 112 -18.27 9.78 -22.51
C VAL A 112 -17.49 10.93 -21.89
N ARG A 113 -16.58 10.67 -20.98
CA ARG A 113 -15.77 11.72 -20.36
C ARG A 113 -15.06 12.56 -21.41
N GLY A 114 -15.37 13.85 -21.45
CA GLY A 114 -14.77 14.82 -22.37
C GLY A 114 -15.38 14.90 -23.75
N GLU A 115 -16.38 14.08 -24.10
CA GLU A 115 -16.98 14.08 -25.43
C GLU A 115 -18.44 13.69 -25.36
N SER A 116 -19.30 14.47 -26.01
CA SER A 116 -20.72 14.16 -26.18
C SER A 116 -21.16 14.41 -27.62
N LYS A 117 -21.88 13.45 -28.17
CA LYS A 117 -22.63 13.56 -29.41
C LYS A 117 -24.02 13.02 -29.17
N SER A 118 -24.83 13.80 -28.47
CA SER A 118 -26.22 13.51 -28.19
C SER A 118 -27.00 14.86 -28.14
N GLY A 119 -28.29 14.82 -28.40
CA GLY A 119 -29.15 15.98 -28.40
C GLY A 119 -30.54 15.66 -27.88
N SER A 120 -31.47 16.63 -28.04
CA SER A 120 -32.89 16.48 -27.64
C SER A 120 -33.56 15.28 -28.33
N ASP A 121 -33.18 15.02 -29.57
CA ASP A 121 -33.79 13.98 -30.42
C ASP A 121 -33.14 12.59 -30.24
N THR A 122 -32.18 12.44 -29.30
CA THR A 122 -31.49 11.18 -29.05
C THR A 122 -32.40 10.22 -28.28
N MET A 123 -32.75 9.11 -28.95
CA MET A 123 -33.59 8.05 -28.39
C MET A 123 -32.75 6.99 -27.68
N VAL A 124 -31.56 6.65 -28.22
CA VAL A 124 -30.62 5.71 -27.64
C VAL A 124 -29.29 6.41 -27.40
N GLU A 125 -28.86 6.47 -26.14
CA GLU A 125 -27.62 7.12 -25.74
C GLU A 125 -26.67 6.13 -25.06
N PHE A 126 -25.50 5.92 -25.68
CA PHE A 126 -24.42 5.10 -25.07
C PHE A 126 -23.56 5.95 -24.16
N VAL A 127 -23.37 5.51 -22.90
CA VAL A 127 -22.60 6.23 -21.90
C VAL A 127 -21.60 5.30 -21.19
N THR A 128 -20.60 5.87 -20.54
CA THR A 128 -19.78 5.07 -19.58
C THR A 128 -20.48 5.05 -18.21
N PRO A 129 -20.24 3.99 -17.38
CA PRO A 129 -20.84 3.85 -16.06
C PRO A 129 -20.68 5.11 -15.19
N GLY A 130 -19.48 5.71 -15.14
CA GLY A 130 -19.25 6.93 -14.38
C GLY A 130 -20.02 8.17 -14.86
N ILE A 131 -20.48 8.21 -16.13
CA ILE A 131 -21.41 9.27 -16.59
C ILE A 131 -22.80 9.04 -16.00
N LEU A 132 -23.29 7.81 -16.00
CA LEU A 132 -24.60 7.48 -15.45
C LEU A 132 -24.63 7.65 -13.93
N LEU A 133 -23.56 7.24 -13.20
CA LEU A 133 -23.44 7.49 -11.76
C LEU A 133 -23.58 8.98 -11.43
N ARG A 134 -22.88 9.84 -12.16
CA ARG A 134 -23.00 11.29 -11.93
C ARG A 134 -24.38 11.85 -12.27
N ARG A 135 -25.04 11.31 -13.28
CA ARG A 135 -26.45 11.68 -13.56
C ARG A 135 -27.35 11.32 -12.39
N LEU A 136 -27.21 10.11 -11.84
CA LEU A 136 -27.97 9.66 -10.67
C LEU A 136 -27.74 10.53 -9.42
N LEU A 137 -26.52 11.00 -9.20
CA LEU A 137 -26.23 11.91 -8.08
C LEU A 137 -26.87 13.30 -8.23
N VAL A 138 -27.11 13.74 -9.47
CA VAL A 138 -27.75 15.04 -9.77
C VAL A 138 -29.27 14.89 -9.87
N ASP A 139 -29.71 13.81 -10.48
CA ASP A 139 -31.13 13.47 -10.72
C ASP A 139 -31.35 11.98 -10.33
N PRO A 140 -31.58 11.70 -9.04
CA PRO A 140 -31.83 10.35 -8.56
C PRO A 140 -33.00 9.63 -9.22
N GLY A 141 -34.00 10.40 -9.70
CA GLY A 141 -35.15 9.88 -10.41
C GLY A 141 -34.87 9.56 -11.88
N LEU A 142 -33.74 9.96 -12.47
CA LEU A 142 -33.46 9.88 -13.91
C LEU A 142 -34.65 10.39 -14.75
N GLU A 143 -35.14 11.61 -14.47
CA GLU A 143 -36.28 12.18 -15.17
C GLU A 143 -36.02 12.20 -16.70
N GLY A 144 -37.05 11.88 -17.46
CA GLY A 144 -36.95 11.80 -18.92
C GLY A 144 -36.25 10.57 -19.47
N THR A 145 -35.71 9.66 -18.61
CA THR A 145 -35.18 8.33 -19.01
C THR A 145 -36.20 7.26 -18.69
N GLN A 146 -36.56 6.45 -19.68
CA GLN A 146 -37.58 5.40 -19.54
C GLN A 146 -36.97 4.00 -19.43
N ALA A 147 -35.73 3.81 -19.95
CA ALA A 147 -35.05 2.54 -19.83
C ALA A 147 -33.55 2.74 -19.64
N VAL A 148 -32.96 1.88 -18.83
CA VAL A 148 -31.50 1.78 -18.63
C VAL A 148 -31.06 0.36 -18.96
N ILE A 149 -30.01 0.27 -19.76
CA ILE A 149 -29.32 -1.00 -20.08
C ILE A 149 -27.93 -0.96 -19.45
N LEU A 150 -27.67 -1.90 -18.57
CA LEU A 150 -26.34 -2.18 -18.04
C LEU A 150 -25.68 -3.27 -18.91
N ASP A 151 -24.79 -2.89 -19.82
CA ASP A 151 -24.10 -3.86 -20.69
C ASP A 151 -22.79 -4.33 -20.06
N GLU A 152 -22.41 -5.56 -20.39
CA GLU A 152 -21.19 -6.23 -19.94
C GLU A 152 -21.03 -6.29 -18.41
N VAL A 153 -22.14 -6.52 -17.65
CA VAL A 153 -22.12 -6.53 -16.17
C VAL A 153 -21.16 -7.58 -15.58
N HIS A 154 -20.83 -8.61 -16.35
CA HIS A 154 -19.87 -9.66 -15.96
C HIS A 154 -18.41 -9.19 -15.91
N GLU A 155 -18.06 -8.02 -16.47
CA GLU A 155 -16.71 -7.44 -16.32
C GLU A 155 -16.46 -6.97 -14.88
N ARG A 156 -17.49 -6.87 -14.02
CA ARG A 156 -17.40 -6.56 -12.58
C ARG A 156 -16.61 -5.30 -12.27
N GLY A 157 -16.73 -4.28 -13.13
CA GLY A 157 -16.16 -2.96 -12.88
C GLY A 157 -16.85 -2.26 -11.70
N LEU A 158 -16.07 -1.55 -10.87
CA LEU A 158 -16.54 -0.88 -9.66
C LEU A 158 -17.77 0.01 -9.90
N GLU A 159 -17.69 0.90 -10.88
CA GLU A 159 -18.79 1.81 -11.21
C GLU A 159 -20.05 1.06 -11.68
N THR A 160 -19.90 -0.06 -12.37
CA THR A 160 -21.03 -0.90 -12.83
C THR A 160 -21.68 -1.61 -11.64
N ASP A 161 -20.90 -2.14 -10.72
CA ASP A 161 -21.43 -2.81 -9.52
C ASP A 161 -22.21 -1.82 -8.63
N LEU A 162 -21.75 -0.57 -8.51
CA LEU A 162 -22.50 0.49 -7.83
C LEU A 162 -23.82 0.81 -8.54
N LEU A 163 -23.79 0.90 -9.89
CA LEU A 163 -25.00 1.17 -10.68
C LEU A 163 -26.05 0.05 -10.52
N VAL A 164 -25.64 -1.21 -10.41
CA VAL A 164 -26.57 -2.33 -10.15
C VAL A 164 -27.37 -2.06 -8.87
N GLY A 165 -26.69 -1.73 -7.78
CA GLY A 165 -27.35 -1.46 -6.49
C GLY A 165 -28.23 -0.21 -6.51
N MET A 166 -27.72 0.90 -7.05
CA MET A 166 -28.45 2.17 -7.09
C MET A 166 -29.67 2.11 -8.01
N LEU A 167 -29.53 1.50 -9.18
CA LEU A 167 -30.67 1.37 -10.12
C LEU A 167 -31.73 0.37 -9.63
N ALA A 168 -31.37 -0.64 -8.88
CA ALA A 168 -32.32 -1.53 -8.22
C ALA A 168 -33.23 -0.72 -7.27
N GLU A 169 -32.65 0.19 -6.48
CA GLU A 169 -33.37 1.07 -5.57
C GLU A 169 -34.23 2.11 -6.35
N VAL A 170 -33.65 2.76 -7.39
CA VAL A 170 -34.41 3.70 -8.26
C VAL A 170 -35.64 3.03 -8.88
N ARG A 171 -35.52 1.78 -9.33
CA ARG A 171 -36.61 1.03 -9.88
C ARG A 171 -37.72 0.76 -8.86
N GLU A 172 -37.39 0.48 -7.59
CA GLU A 172 -38.40 0.33 -6.53
C GLU A 172 -39.20 1.64 -6.30
N LEU A 173 -38.53 2.76 -6.39
CA LEU A 173 -39.14 4.09 -6.23
C LEU A 173 -39.88 4.53 -7.49
N ARG A 174 -39.39 4.11 -8.67
CA ARG A 174 -39.93 4.47 -9.99
C ARG A 174 -40.47 3.24 -10.69
N GLY A 175 -41.74 2.91 -10.47
CA GLY A 175 -42.38 1.75 -11.07
C GLY A 175 -42.51 1.76 -12.61
N ASP A 176 -42.03 2.81 -13.28
CA ASP A 176 -42.07 3.00 -14.73
C ASP A 176 -40.71 2.88 -15.43
N LEU A 177 -39.61 2.72 -14.68
CA LEU A 177 -38.27 2.58 -15.26
C LEU A 177 -37.97 1.12 -15.65
N THR A 178 -37.79 0.88 -16.94
CA THR A 178 -37.33 -0.45 -17.43
C THR A 178 -35.83 -0.63 -17.25
N LEU A 179 -35.40 -1.72 -16.61
CA LEU A 179 -34.02 -2.04 -16.35
C LEU A 179 -33.61 -3.34 -17.04
N VAL A 180 -32.56 -3.32 -17.88
CA VAL A 180 -32.02 -4.50 -18.51
C VAL A 180 -30.55 -4.65 -18.17
N ALA A 181 -30.15 -5.81 -17.64
CA ALA A 181 -28.75 -6.16 -17.48
C ALA A 181 -28.34 -7.19 -18.54
N MET A 182 -27.20 -6.94 -19.23
CA MET A 182 -26.70 -7.85 -20.27
C MET A 182 -25.36 -8.46 -19.84
N SER A 183 -25.30 -9.79 -19.85
CA SER A 183 -24.12 -10.57 -19.46
C SER A 183 -23.72 -11.52 -20.59
N ALA A 184 -22.42 -11.77 -20.71
CA ALA A 184 -21.89 -12.78 -21.62
C ALA A 184 -21.60 -14.12 -20.93
N THR A 185 -21.76 -14.22 -19.61
CA THR A 185 -21.42 -15.41 -18.81
C THR A 185 -22.62 -15.96 -18.04
N LEU A 186 -22.44 -17.15 -17.45
CA LEU A 186 -23.44 -17.88 -16.68
C LEU A 186 -23.89 -17.18 -15.38
N ASP A 187 -23.27 -16.06 -15.00
CA ASP A 187 -23.64 -15.27 -13.79
C ASP A 187 -25.00 -14.53 -13.90
N ALA A 188 -25.72 -14.70 -15.02
CA ALA A 188 -27.02 -14.06 -15.24
C ALA A 188 -28.03 -14.34 -14.11
N ALA A 189 -28.03 -15.56 -13.53
CA ALA A 189 -28.91 -15.91 -12.42
C ALA A 189 -28.65 -15.07 -11.16
N ARG A 190 -27.38 -14.72 -10.88
CA ARG A 190 -26.99 -13.84 -9.77
C ARG A 190 -27.53 -12.43 -9.95
N PHE A 191 -27.35 -11.84 -11.13
CA PHE A 191 -27.91 -10.54 -11.44
C PHE A 191 -29.43 -10.53 -11.47
N ALA A 192 -30.05 -11.60 -11.95
CA ALA A 192 -31.50 -11.78 -11.91
C ALA A 192 -32.04 -11.77 -10.47
N ALA A 193 -31.36 -12.46 -9.56
CA ALA A 193 -31.72 -12.45 -8.14
C ALA A 193 -31.51 -11.10 -7.48
N LEU A 194 -30.46 -10.35 -7.84
CA LEU A 194 -30.18 -9.02 -7.30
C LEU A 194 -31.18 -7.97 -7.78
N LEU A 195 -31.46 -7.96 -9.09
CA LEU A 195 -32.32 -6.97 -9.73
C LEU A 195 -33.81 -7.30 -9.63
N GLY A 196 -34.17 -8.55 -9.36
CA GLY A 196 -35.54 -8.98 -9.14
C GLY A 196 -36.04 -8.81 -7.69
N ARG A 197 -35.13 -8.53 -6.74
CA ARG A 197 -35.49 -8.30 -5.34
C ARG A 197 -36.35 -7.05 -5.22
N SER A 198 -37.58 -7.23 -4.66
CA SER A 198 -38.35 -6.15 -4.04
C SER A 198 -38.14 -6.24 -2.52
N ALA A 199 -38.37 -5.16 -1.79
CA ALA A 199 -38.36 -5.15 -0.32
C ALA A 199 -39.22 -6.27 0.28
N ASP A 200 -40.28 -6.72 -0.44
CA ASP A 200 -41.21 -7.74 -0.04
C ASP A 200 -40.84 -9.18 -0.47
N GLY A 201 -39.60 -9.45 -0.94
CA GLY A 201 -39.16 -10.79 -1.30
C GLY A 201 -39.59 -11.25 -2.70
N GLY A 202 -39.63 -10.36 -3.69
CA GLY A 202 -40.02 -10.63 -5.08
C GLY A 202 -39.21 -11.73 -5.76
N ALA A 203 -39.81 -12.33 -6.81
CA ALA A 203 -39.18 -13.36 -7.64
C ALA A 203 -37.98 -12.78 -8.40
N PRO A 204 -36.96 -13.61 -8.72
CA PRO A 204 -35.85 -13.18 -9.59
C PRO A 204 -36.35 -12.60 -10.91
N ALA A 205 -35.62 -11.62 -11.46
CA ALA A 205 -35.91 -11.10 -12.79
C ALA A 205 -35.83 -12.23 -13.84
N PRO A 206 -36.69 -12.23 -14.87
CA PRO A 206 -36.60 -13.22 -15.93
C PRO A 206 -35.26 -13.13 -16.66
N VAL A 207 -34.69 -14.32 -16.94
CA VAL A 207 -33.47 -14.44 -17.75
C VAL A 207 -33.84 -14.85 -19.16
N VAL A 208 -33.43 -14.05 -20.14
CA VAL A 208 -33.53 -14.39 -21.56
C VAL A 208 -32.19 -14.89 -22.03
N ASP A 209 -32.12 -16.17 -22.29
CA ASP A 209 -30.91 -16.85 -22.81
C ASP A 209 -30.93 -16.89 -24.34
N CYS A 210 -29.83 -16.38 -24.93
CA CYS A 210 -29.57 -16.47 -26.36
C CYS A 210 -28.60 -17.63 -26.63
N PRO A 211 -28.98 -18.64 -27.38
CA PRO A 211 -28.10 -19.75 -27.66
C PRO A 211 -26.79 -19.31 -28.32
N SER A 212 -25.72 -20.00 -28.01
CA SER A 212 -24.40 -19.74 -28.58
C SER A 212 -24.42 -19.97 -30.08
N ALA A 213 -23.93 -18.97 -30.82
CA ALA A 213 -23.75 -19.08 -32.28
C ALA A 213 -22.28 -19.24 -32.64
N LEU A 214 -21.45 -19.70 -31.75
CA LEU A 214 -20.05 -19.93 -32.04
C LEU A 214 -19.94 -21.13 -33.03
N HIS A 215 -19.16 -20.92 -34.05
CA HIS A 215 -18.73 -21.99 -34.92
C HIS A 215 -17.75 -22.93 -34.20
N ALA A 216 -17.36 -24.03 -34.86
CA ALA A 216 -16.36 -24.95 -34.31
C ALA A 216 -15.07 -24.24 -33.96
N LEU A 217 -14.59 -24.51 -32.76
CA LEU A 217 -13.37 -23.89 -32.19
C LEU A 217 -12.35 -24.98 -31.85
N GLU A 218 -11.22 -24.98 -32.54
CA GLU A 218 -10.07 -25.82 -32.25
C GLU A 218 -9.23 -25.16 -31.14
N VAL A 219 -8.87 -25.94 -30.10
CA VAL A 219 -8.02 -25.45 -29.00
C VAL A 219 -6.69 -26.16 -29.02
N GLN A 220 -5.62 -25.40 -29.24
CA GLN A 220 -4.24 -25.90 -29.24
C GLN A 220 -3.47 -25.35 -28.03
N TRP A 221 -2.65 -26.18 -27.42
CA TRP A 221 -1.81 -25.82 -26.29
C TRP A 221 -0.34 -25.86 -26.71
N VAL A 222 0.34 -24.68 -26.58
CA VAL A 222 1.75 -24.52 -26.98
C VAL A 222 2.45 -23.78 -25.81
N PRO A 223 2.70 -24.46 -24.68
CA PRO A 223 3.32 -23.84 -23.53
C PRO A 223 4.78 -23.48 -23.81
N ALA A 224 5.24 -22.36 -23.24
CA ALA A 224 6.65 -22.00 -23.23
C ALA A 224 7.46 -22.95 -22.35
N ALA A 225 8.72 -23.21 -22.70
CA ALA A 225 9.62 -24.04 -21.90
C ALA A 225 10.01 -23.43 -20.54
N GLY A 226 9.82 -22.12 -20.34
CA GLY A 226 10.17 -21.39 -19.14
C GLY A 226 8.98 -20.70 -18.45
N GLN A 227 9.28 -19.97 -17.38
CA GLN A 227 8.27 -19.22 -16.65
C GLN A 227 7.71 -18.07 -17.48
N ARG A 228 6.40 -17.84 -17.39
CA ARG A 228 5.71 -16.72 -18.07
C ARG A 228 6.01 -15.37 -17.39
N LEU A 229 6.24 -15.39 -16.08
CA LEU A 229 6.53 -14.23 -15.26
C LEU A 229 7.85 -14.42 -14.54
N ASP A 230 8.65 -13.37 -14.46
CA ASP A 230 9.87 -13.27 -13.68
C ASP A 230 9.78 -12.06 -12.72
N ASP A 231 10.85 -11.78 -11.98
CA ASP A 231 10.93 -10.66 -11.04
C ASP A 231 10.75 -9.27 -11.72
N ARG A 232 10.79 -9.22 -13.06
CA ARG A 232 10.64 -8.00 -13.87
C ARG A 232 9.28 -7.85 -14.53
N GLY A 233 8.40 -8.82 -14.32
CA GLY A 233 7.07 -8.90 -14.93
C GLY A 233 6.95 -10.03 -15.94
N VAL A 234 6.49 -9.76 -17.17
CA VAL A 234 6.41 -10.79 -18.21
C VAL A 234 7.81 -11.11 -18.74
N ALA A 235 8.19 -12.38 -18.68
CA ALA A 235 9.52 -12.82 -19.07
C ALA A 235 9.80 -12.55 -20.55
N TYR A 236 10.99 -12.05 -20.86
CA TYR A 236 11.40 -11.74 -22.24
C TYR A 236 11.36 -12.98 -23.15
N SER A 237 11.76 -14.14 -22.64
CA SER A 237 11.68 -15.43 -23.35
C SER A 237 10.24 -15.81 -23.66
N PHE A 238 9.30 -15.52 -22.77
CA PHE A 238 7.89 -15.78 -22.99
C PHE A 238 7.30 -14.88 -24.09
N LEU A 239 7.64 -13.57 -24.12
CA LEU A 239 7.23 -12.66 -25.20
C LEU A 239 7.78 -13.12 -26.57
N ASN A 240 9.00 -13.64 -26.59
CA ASN A 240 9.59 -14.22 -27.80
C ASN A 240 8.82 -15.47 -28.26
N HIS A 241 8.49 -16.37 -27.31
CA HIS A 241 7.68 -17.55 -27.58
C HIS A 241 6.29 -17.20 -28.16
N VAL A 242 5.60 -16.20 -27.59
CA VAL A 242 4.32 -15.72 -28.12
C VAL A 242 4.47 -15.21 -29.56
N ALA A 243 5.53 -14.44 -29.84
CA ALA A 243 5.77 -13.93 -31.18
C ALA A 243 6.05 -15.07 -32.19
N GLU A 244 6.90 -16.06 -31.86
CA GLU A 244 7.21 -17.22 -32.68
C GLU A 244 5.98 -18.10 -32.94
N THR A 245 5.23 -18.38 -31.84
CA THR A 245 3.97 -19.11 -31.96
C THR A 245 2.96 -18.40 -32.85
N THR A 246 2.89 -17.06 -32.79
CA THR A 246 2.01 -16.26 -33.62
C THR A 246 2.38 -16.38 -35.10
N VAL A 247 3.66 -16.26 -35.45
CA VAL A 247 4.13 -16.39 -36.84
C VAL A 247 3.79 -17.78 -37.39
N ALA A 248 4.21 -18.82 -36.68
CA ALA A 248 3.98 -20.20 -37.14
C ALA A 248 2.49 -20.53 -37.31
N ALA A 249 1.66 -20.20 -36.35
CA ALA A 249 0.23 -20.46 -36.38
C ALA A 249 -0.50 -19.63 -37.47
N HIS A 250 -0.06 -18.37 -37.71
CA HIS A 250 -0.66 -17.54 -38.74
C HIS A 250 -0.26 -17.99 -40.16
N GLU A 251 0.99 -18.38 -40.38
CA GLU A 251 1.44 -18.94 -41.64
C GLU A 251 0.67 -20.24 -41.99
N GLU A 252 0.49 -21.12 -41.00
CA GLU A 252 -0.31 -22.33 -41.18
C GLU A 252 -1.78 -22.00 -41.50
N ALA A 253 -2.37 -20.99 -40.80
CA ALA A 253 -3.74 -20.57 -41.06
C ALA A 253 -3.92 -19.98 -42.47
N LEU A 254 -2.95 -19.18 -42.96
CA LEU A 254 -2.98 -18.60 -44.30
C LEU A 254 -2.88 -19.64 -45.42
N MET A 255 -2.21 -20.78 -45.18
CA MET A 255 -2.20 -21.89 -46.16
C MET A 255 -3.60 -22.50 -46.36
N VAL A 256 -4.44 -22.46 -45.34
CA VAL A 256 -5.82 -22.99 -45.39
C VAL A 256 -6.81 -21.92 -45.87
N ASN A 257 -6.66 -20.72 -45.41
CA ASN A 257 -7.52 -19.58 -45.77
C ASN A 257 -6.71 -18.28 -45.83
N PRO A 258 -6.48 -17.69 -47.04
CA PRO A 258 -5.68 -16.48 -47.16
C PRO A 258 -6.31 -15.24 -46.53
N ASP A 259 -7.59 -15.32 -46.17
CA ASP A 259 -8.34 -14.22 -45.57
C ASP A 259 -8.42 -14.25 -44.02
N VAL A 260 -7.50 -14.97 -43.36
CA VAL A 260 -7.48 -15.09 -41.92
C VAL A 260 -6.71 -13.94 -41.27
N ASP A 261 -7.37 -13.21 -40.38
CA ASP A 261 -6.74 -12.29 -39.45
C ASP A 261 -6.45 -13.02 -38.10
N ALA A 262 -5.32 -12.69 -37.48
CA ALA A 262 -4.95 -13.18 -36.15
C ALA A 262 -5.12 -12.09 -35.08
N LEU A 263 -5.55 -12.50 -33.88
CA LEU A 263 -5.68 -11.62 -32.68
C LEU A 263 -4.84 -12.20 -31.57
N VAL A 264 -3.87 -11.41 -31.08
CA VAL A 264 -2.91 -11.81 -30.04
C VAL A 264 -3.25 -11.07 -28.75
N PHE A 265 -3.49 -11.79 -27.66
CA PHE A 265 -3.80 -11.20 -26.36
C PHE A 265 -2.59 -11.14 -25.43
N LEU A 266 -2.29 -9.95 -24.95
CA LEU A 266 -1.20 -9.65 -24.01
C LEU A 266 -1.69 -8.79 -22.83
N PRO A 267 -1.01 -8.84 -21.65
CA PRO A 267 -1.53 -8.19 -20.46
C PRO A 267 -1.44 -6.66 -20.48
N GLY A 268 -0.48 -6.06 -21.22
CA GLY A 268 -0.26 -4.62 -21.17
C GLY A 268 0.32 -4.02 -22.41
N VAL A 269 0.31 -2.69 -22.46
CA VAL A 269 0.78 -1.89 -23.61
C VAL A 269 2.23 -2.17 -23.96
N ARG A 270 3.10 -2.30 -22.95
CA ARG A 270 4.53 -2.60 -23.17
C ARG A 270 4.71 -3.93 -23.88
N GLU A 271 4.02 -4.95 -23.40
CA GLU A 271 4.07 -6.30 -23.97
C GLU A 271 3.48 -6.33 -25.39
N VAL A 272 2.41 -5.56 -25.63
CA VAL A 272 1.82 -5.39 -26.98
C VAL A 272 2.83 -4.80 -27.94
N SER A 273 3.45 -3.66 -27.59
CA SER A 273 4.44 -3.00 -28.47
C SER A 273 5.70 -3.85 -28.67
N ASP A 274 6.13 -4.60 -27.63
CA ASP A 274 7.30 -5.47 -27.71
C ASP A 274 7.04 -6.66 -28.67
N VAL A 275 5.90 -7.35 -28.51
CA VAL A 275 5.53 -8.46 -29.41
C VAL A 275 5.24 -7.95 -30.81
N ALA A 276 4.52 -6.82 -30.98
CA ALA A 276 4.28 -6.22 -32.29
C ALA A 276 5.59 -5.88 -33.03
N SER A 277 6.58 -5.33 -32.33
CA SER A 277 7.91 -5.04 -32.89
C SER A 277 8.61 -6.32 -33.37
N ARG A 278 8.56 -7.42 -32.60
CA ARG A 278 9.14 -8.71 -32.97
C ARG A 278 8.45 -9.33 -34.15
N LEU A 279 7.12 -9.21 -34.22
CA LEU A 279 6.32 -9.71 -35.34
C LEU A 279 6.67 -8.99 -36.65
N ARG A 280 6.76 -7.63 -36.62
CA ARG A 280 7.15 -6.85 -37.81
C ARG A 280 8.50 -7.26 -38.41
N GLY A 281 9.42 -7.78 -37.59
CA GLY A 281 10.71 -8.29 -38.04
C GLY A 281 10.71 -9.75 -38.53
N ARG A 282 9.57 -10.47 -38.38
CA ARG A 282 9.51 -11.93 -38.63
C ARG A 282 8.42 -12.38 -39.61
N VAL A 283 7.34 -11.59 -39.74
CA VAL A 283 6.24 -11.91 -40.62
C VAL A 283 6.65 -11.76 -42.09
N GLN A 284 6.02 -12.53 -42.94
CA GLN A 284 6.24 -12.46 -44.40
C GLN A 284 5.82 -11.09 -44.95
N ALA A 285 6.44 -10.70 -46.09
CA ALA A 285 6.01 -9.52 -46.81
C ALA A 285 4.53 -9.66 -47.21
N GLY A 286 3.71 -8.65 -46.92
CA GLY A 286 2.28 -8.67 -47.19
C GLY A 286 1.41 -9.07 -45.98
N VAL A 287 1.95 -9.06 -44.73
CA VAL A 287 1.15 -9.16 -43.49
C VAL A 287 1.28 -7.88 -42.71
N GLU A 288 0.16 -7.26 -42.35
CA GLU A 288 0.12 -6.03 -41.55
C GLU A 288 0.06 -6.33 -40.06
N VAL A 289 0.95 -5.73 -39.24
CA VAL A 289 0.94 -5.85 -37.76
C VAL A 289 0.42 -4.56 -37.11
N LEU A 290 -0.74 -4.66 -36.50
CA LEU A 290 -1.45 -3.57 -35.84
C LEU A 290 -1.43 -3.74 -34.31
N GLU A 291 -1.35 -2.62 -33.59
CA GLU A 291 -1.48 -2.59 -32.15
C GLU A 291 -2.89 -2.11 -31.75
N LEU A 292 -3.48 -2.68 -30.69
CA LEU A 292 -4.80 -2.32 -30.20
C LEU A 292 -4.81 -2.24 -28.67
N HIS A 293 -4.73 -1.03 -28.16
CA HIS A 293 -4.77 -0.74 -26.72
C HIS A 293 -5.31 0.68 -26.44
N GLY A 294 -5.65 0.96 -25.20
CA GLY A 294 -6.30 2.22 -24.81
C GLY A 294 -5.47 3.50 -24.99
N GLN A 295 -4.17 3.39 -25.26
CA GLN A 295 -3.26 4.54 -25.40
C GLN A 295 -2.94 4.93 -26.86
N ILE A 296 -3.30 4.12 -27.83
CA ILE A 296 -3.14 4.50 -29.26
C ILE A 296 -4.19 5.53 -29.66
N GLY A 297 -3.87 6.32 -30.67
CA GLY A 297 -4.78 7.35 -31.21
C GLY A 297 -6.08 6.76 -31.79
N PRO A 298 -7.16 7.55 -31.87
CA PRO A 298 -8.46 7.09 -32.39
C PRO A 298 -8.39 6.51 -33.79
N ASP A 299 -7.63 7.11 -34.69
CA ASP A 299 -7.50 6.65 -36.09
C ASP A 299 -6.84 5.28 -36.18
N ALA A 300 -5.81 5.04 -35.36
CA ALA A 300 -5.15 3.74 -35.29
C ALA A 300 -6.06 2.67 -34.63
N GLN A 301 -6.87 3.06 -33.63
CA GLN A 301 -7.89 2.17 -33.08
C GLN A 301 -8.95 1.81 -34.11
N ASP A 302 -9.47 2.80 -34.81
CA ASP A 302 -10.49 2.63 -35.86
C ASP A 302 -9.94 1.69 -36.97
N ARG A 303 -8.68 1.84 -37.40
CA ARG A 303 -8.02 0.97 -38.36
C ARG A 303 -7.91 -0.47 -37.87
N ALA A 304 -7.55 -0.69 -36.60
CA ALA A 304 -7.40 -2.03 -36.03
C ALA A 304 -8.75 -2.78 -35.88
N VAL A 305 -9.86 -2.05 -35.67
CA VAL A 305 -11.21 -2.64 -35.49
C VAL A 305 -12.05 -2.62 -36.78
N SER A 306 -11.65 -1.89 -37.81
CA SER A 306 -12.34 -1.90 -39.12
C SER A 306 -12.17 -3.27 -39.77
N GLY A 307 -13.20 -3.72 -40.44
CA GLY A 307 -13.10 -4.85 -41.35
C GLY A 307 -12.16 -4.54 -42.52
N ARG A 308 -11.66 -5.57 -43.14
CA ARG A 308 -10.99 -5.47 -44.45
C ARG A 308 -11.85 -6.10 -45.52
N GLU A 309 -11.65 -5.69 -46.76
CA GLU A 309 -12.30 -6.30 -47.91
C GLU A 309 -11.57 -7.63 -48.28
N PRO A 310 -12.26 -8.59 -48.91
CA PRO A 310 -11.63 -9.79 -49.43
C PRO A 310 -10.48 -9.46 -50.40
N GLY A 311 -9.30 -10.04 -50.17
CA GLY A 311 -8.09 -9.77 -50.92
C GLY A 311 -7.20 -8.65 -50.43
N ASP A 312 -7.61 -7.91 -49.35
CA ASP A 312 -6.73 -7.01 -48.63
C ASP A 312 -5.64 -7.77 -47.88
N THR A 313 -4.58 -7.07 -47.49
CA THR A 313 -3.45 -7.60 -46.70
C THR A 313 -3.92 -8.25 -45.39
N PRO A 314 -3.60 -9.55 -45.14
CA PRO A 314 -3.88 -10.21 -43.87
C PRO A 314 -3.26 -9.47 -42.67
N ARG A 315 -3.92 -9.51 -41.52
CA ARG A 315 -3.52 -8.72 -40.36
C ARG A 315 -3.25 -9.59 -39.15
N ILE A 316 -2.26 -9.17 -38.35
CA ILE A 316 -2.04 -9.65 -37.00
C ILE A 316 -2.29 -8.45 -36.05
N ILE A 317 -3.36 -8.51 -35.25
CA ILE A 317 -3.74 -7.49 -34.33
C ILE A 317 -3.26 -7.90 -32.93
N VAL A 318 -2.28 -7.18 -32.37
CA VAL A 318 -1.73 -7.42 -31.04
C VAL A 318 -2.47 -6.52 -30.05
N SER A 319 -3.18 -7.11 -29.11
CA SER A 319 -4.13 -6.39 -28.26
C SER A 319 -3.96 -6.69 -26.78
N THR A 320 -4.37 -5.72 -25.96
CA THR A 320 -4.69 -5.95 -24.55
C THR A 320 -6.11 -6.54 -24.42
N ALA A 321 -6.60 -6.73 -23.18
CA ALA A 321 -7.99 -7.13 -22.92
C ALA A 321 -9.05 -6.19 -23.55
N LEU A 322 -8.66 -5.12 -24.24
CA LEU A 322 -9.56 -4.23 -24.98
C LEU A 322 -10.38 -4.97 -26.04
N ALA A 323 -9.76 -5.95 -26.72
CA ALA A 323 -10.43 -6.78 -27.73
C ALA A 323 -11.15 -8.01 -27.15
N GLU A 324 -11.18 -8.19 -25.83
CA GLU A 324 -11.75 -9.38 -25.18
C GLU A 324 -13.29 -9.37 -25.17
N SER A 325 -13.93 -8.25 -24.82
CA SER A 325 -15.39 -8.16 -24.66
C SER A 325 -16.01 -7.11 -25.58
N SER A 326 -15.59 -5.89 -25.50
CA SER A 326 -16.32 -4.71 -25.96
C SER A 326 -16.11 -4.35 -27.43
N LEU A 327 -15.12 -4.91 -28.14
CA LEU A 327 -14.83 -4.60 -29.54
C LEU A 327 -14.91 -5.86 -30.41
N THR A 328 -15.57 -5.75 -31.55
CA THR A 328 -15.55 -6.81 -32.58
C THR A 328 -14.50 -6.47 -33.62
N VAL A 329 -13.55 -7.36 -33.83
CA VAL A 329 -12.55 -7.27 -34.88
C VAL A 329 -12.97 -8.27 -35.98
N PRO A 330 -13.49 -7.80 -37.12
CA PRO A 330 -13.90 -8.68 -38.20
C PRO A 330 -12.70 -9.40 -38.83
N GLY A 331 -12.93 -10.58 -39.37
CA GLY A 331 -11.89 -11.36 -40.08
C GLY A 331 -11.05 -12.28 -39.19
N VAL A 332 -11.13 -12.16 -37.88
CA VAL A 332 -10.37 -12.97 -36.92
C VAL A 332 -10.86 -14.43 -36.94
N ARG A 333 -9.95 -15.35 -37.24
CA ARG A 333 -10.14 -16.83 -37.19
C ARG A 333 -9.06 -17.50 -36.33
N LEU A 334 -8.00 -16.78 -36.01
CA LEU A 334 -6.90 -17.26 -35.18
C LEU A 334 -6.76 -16.37 -33.97
N VAL A 335 -6.72 -16.97 -32.79
CA VAL A 335 -6.43 -16.28 -31.53
C VAL A 335 -5.19 -16.88 -30.92
N ILE A 336 -4.26 -16.01 -30.49
CA ILE A 336 -3.09 -16.38 -29.68
C ILE A 336 -3.30 -15.79 -28.29
N ASP A 337 -3.37 -16.66 -27.27
CA ASP A 337 -3.62 -16.22 -25.91
C ASP A 337 -2.40 -16.46 -25.01
N SER A 338 -1.83 -15.37 -24.46
CA SER A 338 -0.74 -15.46 -23.48
C SER A 338 -1.17 -16.03 -22.12
N GLY A 339 -2.48 -16.10 -21.85
CA GLY A 339 -3.01 -16.49 -20.55
C GLY A 339 -2.71 -15.50 -19.42
N LEU A 340 -2.36 -14.25 -19.75
CA LEU A 340 -2.03 -13.20 -18.80
C LEU A 340 -3.01 -12.04 -18.91
N SER A 341 -3.30 -11.39 -17.76
CA SER A 341 -4.09 -10.18 -17.66
C SER A 341 -3.47 -9.21 -16.66
N ARG A 342 -3.92 -7.96 -16.66
CA ARG A 342 -3.58 -6.97 -15.63
C ARG A 342 -4.78 -6.69 -14.76
N GLU A 343 -4.56 -6.78 -13.45
CA GLU A 343 -5.56 -6.44 -12.45
C GLU A 343 -5.09 -5.28 -11.57
N PRO A 344 -5.97 -4.34 -11.22
CA PRO A 344 -5.63 -3.34 -10.21
C PRO A 344 -5.44 -4.05 -8.86
N ARG A 345 -4.39 -3.67 -8.13
CA ARG A 345 -4.18 -4.10 -6.74
C ARG A 345 -3.75 -2.92 -5.89
N ARG A 346 -4.35 -2.80 -4.71
CA ARG A 346 -3.97 -1.84 -3.70
C ARG A 346 -3.00 -2.49 -2.72
N ASP A 347 -1.91 -1.80 -2.40
CA ASP A 347 -1.02 -2.09 -1.28
C ASP A 347 -1.41 -1.14 -0.13
N ALA A 348 -2.27 -1.62 0.76
CA ALA A 348 -2.78 -0.81 1.87
C ALA A 348 -1.66 -0.34 2.81
N GLY A 349 -0.63 -1.18 3.05
CA GLY A 349 0.50 -0.82 3.92
C GLY A 349 1.40 0.29 3.38
N ARG A 350 1.33 0.59 2.07
CA ARG A 350 2.14 1.62 1.42
C ARG A 350 1.32 2.73 0.75
N GLY A 351 -0.02 2.69 0.86
CA GLY A 351 -0.91 3.66 0.22
C GLY A 351 -0.80 3.69 -1.31
N MET A 352 -0.33 2.61 -1.96
CA MET A 352 -0.10 2.56 -3.40
C MET A 352 -1.11 1.66 -4.08
N SER A 353 -1.65 2.12 -5.23
CA SER A 353 -2.37 1.28 -6.18
C SER A 353 -1.48 0.98 -7.39
N GLY A 354 -1.59 -0.20 -7.95
CA GLY A 354 -0.82 -0.58 -9.13
C GLY A 354 -1.51 -1.68 -9.94
N LEU A 355 -1.14 -1.79 -11.21
CA LEU A 355 -1.57 -2.90 -12.06
C LEU A 355 -0.56 -4.04 -11.92
N VAL A 356 -1.02 -5.19 -11.47
CA VAL A 356 -0.21 -6.41 -11.36
C VAL A 356 -0.57 -7.36 -12.49
N THR A 357 0.43 -7.95 -13.12
CA THR A 357 0.21 -8.99 -14.13
C THR A 357 -0.05 -10.33 -13.43
N VAL A 358 -1.16 -10.96 -13.78
CA VAL A 358 -1.63 -12.22 -13.20
C VAL A 358 -2.05 -13.18 -14.32
N SER A 359 -2.28 -14.45 -14.01
CA SER A 359 -2.97 -15.36 -14.92
C SER A 359 -4.39 -14.87 -15.16
N CYS A 360 -4.86 -14.88 -16.40
CA CYS A 360 -6.24 -14.53 -16.70
C CYS A 360 -7.21 -15.58 -16.14
N SER A 361 -8.46 -15.19 -15.87
CA SER A 361 -9.50 -16.12 -15.45
C SER A 361 -9.92 -17.07 -16.58
N LYS A 362 -10.54 -18.19 -16.22
CA LYS A 362 -11.13 -19.13 -17.21
C LYS A 362 -12.13 -18.43 -18.12
N ALA A 363 -13.03 -17.63 -17.54
CA ALA A 363 -14.01 -16.85 -18.30
C ALA A 363 -13.36 -15.91 -19.31
N SER A 364 -12.28 -15.19 -18.92
CA SER A 364 -11.50 -14.36 -19.82
C SER A 364 -10.85 -15.17 -20.97
N ALA A 365 -10.21 -16.29 -20.65
CA ALA A 365 -9.59 -17.17 -21.64
C ALA A 365 -10.61 -17.74 -22.65
N GLU A 366 -11.80 -18.07 -22.19
CA GLU A 366 -12.90 -18.55 -23.05
C GLU A 366 -13.47 -17.43 -23.92
N GLN A 367 -13.62 -16.22 -23.40
CA GLN A 367 -14.04 -15.05 -24.17
C GLN A 367 -13.04 -14.70 -25.28
N ARG A 368 -11.72 -14.76 -24.97
CA ARG A 368 -10.65 -14.58 -25.97
C ARG A 368 -10.72 -15.64 -27.05
N ALA A 369 -10.84 -16.91 -26.66
CA ALA A 369 -10.95 -18.03 -27.57
C ALA A 369 -12.17 -17.91 -28.49
N GLY A 370 -13.32 -17.50 -27.96
CA GLY A 370 -14.55 -17.24 -28.70
C GLY A 370 -14.43 -16.19 -29.81
N ARG A 371 -13.40 -15.32 -29.75
CA ARG A 371 -13.13 -14.33 -30.82
C ARG A 371 -12.79 -15.01 -32.17
N ALA A 372 -12.11 -16.16 -32.13
CA ALA A 372 -11.76 -16.91 -33.35
C ALA A 372 -12.97 -17.54 -34.04
N ALA A 373 -13.98 -17.93 -33.28
CA ALA A 373 -15.13 -18.74 -33.79
C ALA A 373 -16.41 -17.89 -34.04
N ARG A 374 -16.29 -16.56 -34.13
CA ARG A 374 -17.49 -15.69 -34.32
C ARG A 374 -18.08 -15.68 -35.70
N GLN A 375 -17.25 -15.66 -36.71
CA GLN A 375 -17.68 -15.51 -38.12
C GLN A 375 -17.46 -16.78 -38.98
N GLY A 376 -17.02 -17.89 -38.38
CA GLY A 376 -16.79 -19.16 -38.96
C GLY A 376 -15.88 -20.03 -38.09
N PRO A 377 -15.56 -21.29 -38.48
CA PRO A 377 -14.64 -22.12 -37.73
C PRO A 377 -13.32 -21.40 -37.45
N GLY A 378 -12.80 -21.54 -36.24
CA GLY A 378 -11.60 -20.83 -35.78
C GLY A 378 -10.72 -21.70 -34.92
N ARG A 379 -9.51 -21.18 -34.65
CA ARG A 379 -8.52 -21.81 -33.78
C ARG A 379 -8.00 -20.85 -32.74
N VAL A 380 -7.83 -21.37 -31.50
CA VAL A 380 -7.12 -20.68 -30.45
C VAL A 380 -5.85 -21.42 -30.05
N VAL A 381 -4.72 -20.72 -30.00
CA VAL A 381 -3.45 -21.24 -29.53
C VAL A 381 -3.15 -20.62 -28.16
N ARG A 382 -3.15 -21.44 -27.13
CA ARG A 382 -2.85 -21.03 -25.75
C ARG A 382 -1.37 -21.21 -25.46
N CYS A 383 -0.64 -20.13 -25.22
CA CYS A 383 0.80 -20.16 -24.95
C CYS A 383 1.13 -20.57 -23.48
N TYR A 384 0.25 -21.36 -22.86
CA TYR A 384 0.39 -21.91 -21.51
C TYR A 384 -0.21 -23.31 -21.46
N ASP A 385 0.08 -24.04 -20.38
CA ASP A 385 -0.34 -25.45 -20.25
C ASP A 385 -1.76 -25.59 -19.68
N GLN A 386 -2.31 -26.81 -19.81
CA GLN A 386 -3.65 -27.13 -19.31
C GLN A 386 -3.76 -27.06 -17.77
N GLN A 387 -2.65 -27.29 -17.05
CA GLN A 387 -2.65 -27.21 -15.58
C GLN A 387 -2.78 -25.75 -15.14
N ALA A 388 -2.08 -24.83 -15.80
CA ALA A 388 -2.21 -23.39 -15.54
C ALA A 388 -3.64 -22.89 -15.81
N PHE A 389 -4.30 -23.40 -16.86
CA PHE A 389 -5.70 -23.09 -17.12
C PHE A 389 -6.63 -23.70 -16.05
N ALA A 390 -6.40 -24.95 -15.67
CA ALA A 390 -7.21 -25.62 -14.64
C ALA A 390 -7.11 -24.92 -13.28
N ALA A 391 -5.92 -24.41 -12.94
CA ALA A 391 -5.65 -23.67 -11.71
C ALA A 391 -6.11 -22.20 -11.74
N ALA A 392 -6.46 -21.66 -12.92
CA ALA A 392 -6.92 -20.26 -13.03
C ALA A 392 -8.28 -20.06 -12.33
N PRO A 393 -8.52 -18.86 -11.75
CA PRO A 393 -9.81 -18.53 -11.15
C PRO A 393 -10.93 -18.61 -12.21
N ALA A 394 -12.13 -18.96 -11.77
CA ALA A 394 -13.28 -19.09 -12.68
C ALA A 394 -13.61 -17.74 -13.35
N HIS A 395 -13.66 -16.67 -12.57
CA HIS A 395 -14.01 -15.31 -12.99
C HIS A 395 -12.91 -14.31 -12.62
N GLN A 396 -12.95 -13.13 -13.22
CA GLN A 396 -12.09 -12.01 -12.81
C GLN A 396 -12.42 -11.58 -11.38
N THR A 397 -11.41 -11.11 -10.66
CA THR A 397 -11.59 -10.51 -9.35
C THR A 397 -12.44 -9.25 -9.50
N PRO A 398 -13.58 -9.11 -8.77
CA PRO A 398 -14.37 -7.90 -8.81
C PRO A 398 -13.55 -6.68 -8.41
N GLU A 399 -13.66 -5.60 -9.18
CA GLU A 399 -12.87 -4.38 -8.95
C GLU A 399 -13.12 -3.79 -7.56
N ILE A 400 -14.35 -3.90 -7.04
CA ILE A 400 -14.73 -3.46 -5.69
C ILE A 400 -13.88 -4.11 -4.58
N SER A 401 -13.31 -5.29 -4.82
CA SER A 401 -12.49 -6.02 -3.85
C SER A 401 -11.01 -5.60 -3.83
N VAL A 402 -10.52 -4.91 -4.88
CA VAL A 402 -9.08 -4.68 -5.07
C VAL A 402 -8.71 -3.23 -5.41
N ALA A 403 -9.68 -2.39 -5.79
CA ALA A 403 -9.46 -0.99 -6.16
C ALA A 403 -9.36 -0.05 -4.94
N ASP A 404 -8.94 1.18 -5.19
CA ASP A 404 -9.13 2.30 -4.25
C ASP A 404 -10.62 2.67 -4.21
N LEU A 405 -11.22 2.63 -3.04
CA LEU A 405 -12.66 2.85 -2.86
C LEU A 405 -13.03 4.29 -2.54
N THR A 406 -12.09 5.24 -2.49
CA THR A 406 -12.36 6.63 -2.07
C THR A 406 -13.47 7.29 -2.91
N SER A 407 -13.40 7.15 -4.25
CA SER A 407 -14.45 7.68 -5.13
C SER A 407 -15.79 6.96 -4.95
N ALA A 408 -15.77 5.63 -4.77
CA ALA A 408 -16.96 4.84 -4.53
C ALA A 408 -17.61 5.18 -3.19
N ALA A 409 -16.82 5.34 -2.14
CA ALA A 409 -17.30 5.73 -0.81
C ALA A 409 -17.98 7.11 -0.84
N LEU A 410 -17.42 8.07 -1.60
CA LEU A 410 -18.07 9.39 -1.78
C LEU A 410 -19.39 9.28 -2.53
N VAL A 411 -19.45 8.50 -3.61
CA VAL A 411 -20.70 8.26 -4.37
C VAL A 411 -21.76 7.64 -3.46
N LEU A 412 -21.41 6.61 -2.70
CA LEU A 412 -22.30 5.92 -1.77
C LEU A 412 -22.77 6.84 -0.64
N ALA A 413 -21.89 7.68 -0.10
CA ALA A 413 -22.28 8.69 0.91
C ALA A 413 -23.24 9.75 0.33
N CYS A 414 -22.98 10.23 -0.90
CA CYS A 414 -23.87 11.16 -1.61
C CYS A 414 -25.23 10.53 -1.92
N TRP A 415 -25.28 9.25 -2.18
CA TRP A 415 -26.51 8.49 -2.42
C TRP A 415 -27.34 8.26 -1.15
N GLY A 416 -26.76 8.42 0.02
CA GLY A 416 -27.41 8.13 1.30
C GLY A 416 -27.21 6.72 1.82
N ALA A 417 -26.32 5.94 1.20
CA ALA A 417 -25.96 4.56 1.56
C ALA A 417 -24.47 4.45 1.92
N PRO A 418 -23.97 5.08 3.02
CA PRO A 418 -22.57 5.03 3.38
C PRO A 418 -22.04 3.60 3.51
N GLY A 419 -20.92 3.31 2.84
CA GLY A 419 -20.36 1.96 2.80
C GLY A 419 -21.17 0.93 2.00
N GLY A 420 -22.20 1.37 1.25
CA GLY A 420 -23.08 0.49 0.45
C GLY A 420 -24.14 -0.23 1.26
N ARG A 421 -24.35 0.17 2.50
CA ARG A 421 -25.36 -0.46 3.38
C ARG A 421 -26.78 -0.30 2.82
N GLY A 422 -27.50 -1.40 2.74
CA GLY A 422 -28.86 -1.42 2.21
C GLY A 422 -28.96 -1.58 0.70
N LEU A 423 -27.89 -1.35 -0.07
CA LEU A 423 -27.89 -1.51 -1.52
C LEU A 423 -27.69 -2.99 -1.91
N ALA A 424 -28.38 -3.40 -2.98
CA ALA A 424 -28.22 -4.73 -3.60
C ALA A 424 -26.95 -4.79 -4.47
N LEU A 425 -25.78 -4.63 -3.85
CA LEU A 425 -24.50 -4.73 -4.54
C LEU A 425 -24.18 -6.18 -4.90
N PRO A 426 -23.58 -6.44 -6.08
CA PRO A 426 -23.14 -7.79 -6.44
C PRO A 426 -22.14 -8.40 -5.45
N ASP A 427 -21.20 -7.61 -4.93
CA ASP A 427 -20.33 -7.96 -3.82
C ASP A 427 -20.24 -6.79 -2.85
N ALA A 428 -20.14 -7.11 -1.55
CA ALA A 428 -19.89 -6.09 -0.55
C ALA A 428 -18.45 -5.60 -0.63
N PRO A 429 -18.19 -4.29 -0.49
CA PRO A 429 -16.84 -3.77 -0.43
C PRO A 429 -16.10 -4.32 0.81
N PRO A 430 -14.80 -4.63 0.72
CA PRO A 430 -14.01 -5.05 1.87
C PRO A 430 -14.02 -3.97 2.95
N ARG A 431 -14.35 -4.36 4.19
CA ARG A 431 -14.53 -3.42 5.29
C ARG A 431 -13.30 -2.53 5.52
N ALA A 432 -12.10 -3.12 5.61
CA ALA A 432 -10.87 -2.36 5.83
C ALA A 432 -10.61 -1.33 4.71
N ALA A 433 -10.83 -1.70 3.43
CA ALA A 433 -10.65 -0.78 2.32
C ALA A 433 -11.69 0.34 2.31
N MET A 434 -12.91 0.07 2.77
CA MET A 434 -13.96 1.07 2.91
C MET A 434 -13.68 2.01 4.10
N ASP A 435 -13.23 1.47 5.24
CA ASP A 435 -12.85 2.25 6.41
C ASP A 435 -11.71 3.23 6.07
N ASP A 436 -10.66 2.76 5.36
CA ASP A 436 -9.57 3.60 4.84
C ASP A 436 -10.09 4.70 3.90
N ALA A 437 -11.02 4.35 3.00
CA ALA A 437 -11.58 5.31 2.05
C ALA A 437 -12.42 6.39 2.76
N VAL A 438 -13.19 6.02 3.78
CA VAL A 438 -13.97 6.95 4.61
C VAL A 438 -13.05 7.87 5.41
N GLU A 439 -11.93 7.35 5.94
CA GLU A 439 -10.95 8.18 6.64
C GLU A 439 -10.36 9.26 5.73
N VAL A 440 -9.94 8.89 4.53
CA VAL A 440 -9.48 9.86 3.52
C VAL A 440 -10.55 10.90 3.21
N LEU A 441 -11.83 10.49 3.06
CA LEU A 441 -12.92 11.43 2.81
C LEU A 441 -13.18 12.36 4.01
N ARG A 442 -12.95 11.89 5.23
CA ARG A 442 -13.03 12.68 6.46
C ARG A 442 -11.92 13.72 6.51
N GLU A 443 -10.69 13.34 6.21
CA GLU A 443 -9.54 14.26 6.10
C GLU A 443 -9.78 15.33 5.03
N LEU A 444 -10.42 14.99 3.92
CA LEU A 444 -10.83 15.92 2.88
C LEU A 444 -12.02 16.81 3.30
N GLY A 445 -12.67 16.55 4.44
CA GLY A 445 -13.89 17.22 4.87
C GLY A 445 -15.12 16.87 4.03
N ALA A 446 -15.07 15.79 3.24
CA ALA A 446 -16.15 15.35 2.37
C ALA A 446 -17.26 14.60 3.12
N VAL A 447 -16.92 13.96 4.23
CA VAL A 447 -17.87 13.26 5.11
C VAL A 447 -17.64 13.66 6.57
N THR A 448 -18.68 13.53 7.39
CA THR A 448 -18.62 13.73 8.85
C THR A 448 -17.98 12.55 9.55
N VAL A 449 -17.82 12.63 10.87
CA VAL A 449 -17.30 11.52 11.70
C VAL A 449 -18.20 10.29 11.59
N GLU A 450 -19.51 10.47 11.41
CA GLU A 450 -20.50 9.41 11.23
C GLU A 450 -20.52 8.84 9.80
N GLY A 451 -19.72 9.39 8.86
CA GLY A 451 -19.64 8.98 7.47
C GLY A 451 -20.73 9.55 6.58
N THR A 452 -21.52 10.55 7.05
CA THR A 452 -22.51 11.24 6.22
C THR A 452 -21.85 12.30 5.35
N VAL A 453 -22.40 12.52 4.14
CA VAL A 453 -21.84 13.46 3.18
C VAL A 453 -22.05 14.91 3.64
N THR A 454 -21.00 15.73 3.53
CA THR A 454 -21.05 17.19 3.76
C THR A 454 -21.41 17.94 2.47
N ASP A 455 -21.69 19.24 2.56
CA ASP A 455 -21.90 20.07 1.36
C ASP A 455 -20.64 20.13 0.49
N LEU A 456 -19.46 20.15 1.11
CA LEU A 456 -18.19 20.01 0.40
C LEU A 456 -18.11 18.67 -0.31
N GLY A 457 -18.49 17.56 0.36
CA GLY A 457 -18.51 16.23 -0.26
C GLY A 457 -19.41 16.16 -1.50
N ARG A 458 -20.61 16.77 -1.45
CA ARG A 458 -21.51 16.89 -2.60
C ARG A 458 -20.86 17.69 -3.74
N THR A 459 -20.13 18.73 -3.40
CA THR A 459 -19.39 19.54 -4.38
C THR A 459 -18.27 18.73 -5.02
N LEU A 460 -17.47 18.00 -4.23
CA LEU A 460 -16.38 17.16 -4.74
C LEU A 460 -16.91 16.05 -5.69
N ALA A 461 -18.07 15.47 -5.40
CA ALA A 461 -18.68 14.44 -6.23
C ALA A 461 -19.09 14.92 -7.63
N LYS A 462 -19.33 16.24 -7.83
CA LYS A 462 -19.62 16.83 -9.15
C LYS A 462 -18.39 16.90 -10.04
N VAL A 463 -17.18 16.98 -9.46
CA VAL A 463 -15.93 17.07 -10.21
C VAL A 463 -15.59 15.69 -10.81
N PRO A 464 -15.36 15.58 -12.14
CA PRO A 464 -15.04 14.29 -12.76
C PRO A 464 -13.59 13.86 -12.55
N ALA A 465 -13.17 13.79 -11.29
CA ALA A 465 -11.83 13.41 -10.85
C ALA A 465 -11.90 12.67 -9.50
N ASP A 466 -10.78 12.09 -9.08
CA ASP A 466 -10.63 11.57 -7.72
C ASP A 466 -10.97 12.66 -6.68
N PRO A 467 -11.62 12.34 -5.54
CA PRO A 467 -11.98 13.32 -4.52
C PRO A 467 -10.81 14.18 -4.02
N ARG A 468 -9.60 13.60 -3.93
CA ARG A 468 -8.37 14.33 -3.57
C ARG A 468 -8.03 15.40 -4.61
N LEU A 469 -8.13 15.06 -5.89
CA LEU A 469 -7.92 16.01 -7.01
C LEU A 469 -9.02 17.04 -7.08
N ALA A 470 -10.27 16.65 -6.80
CA ALA A 470 -11.40 17.58 -6.74
C ALA A 470 -11.18 18.62 -5.62
N ARG A 471 -10.73 18.20 -4.45
CA ARG A 471 -10.37 19.09 -3.35
C ARG A 471 -9.23 20.04 -3.74
N ALA A 472 -8.14 19.49 -4.31
CA ALA A 472 -7.01 20.28 -4.77
C ALA A 472 -7.37 21.27 -5.90
N LEU A 473 -8.38 20.98 -6.73
CA LEU A 473 -8.92 21.94 -7.68
C LEU A 473 -9.52 23.16 -6.99
N LEU A 474 -10.33 22.94 -5.95
CA LEU A 474 -11.00 24.03 -5.24
C LEU A 474 -9.99 24.88 -4.45
N ASP A 475 -9.18 24.26 -3.64
CA ASP A 475 -8.17 24.93 -2.81
C ASP A 475 -7.11 25.62 -3.71
N GLY A 476 -6.57 24.90 -4.69
CA GLY A 476 -5.59 25.41 -5.65
C GLY A 476 -6.12 26.57 -6.48
N SER A 477 -7.42 26.60 -6.79
CA SER A 477 -8.02 27.70 -7.55
C SER A 477 -7.90 29.04 -6.83
N THR A 478 -7.87 29.02 -5.49
CA THR A 478 -7.72 30.24 -4.67
C THR A 478 -6.25 30.60 -4.45
N LEU A 479 -5.35 29.60 -4.43
CA LEU A 479 -3.94 29.77 -4.08
C LEU A 479 -3.05 30.07 -5.29
N VAL A 480 -3.24 29.35 -6.41
CA VAL A 480 -2.41 29.49 -7.63
C VAL A 480 -3.20 30.03 -8.82
N GLY A 481 -4.48 30.26 -8.66
CA GLY A 481 -5.40 30.68 -9.71
C GLY A 481 -6.09 29.52 -10.43
N ARG A 482 -7.34 29.77 -10.84
CA ARG A 482 -8.26 28.73 -11.38
C ARG A 482 -7.68 27.98 -12.57
N ARG A 483 -7.04 28.69 -13.48
CA ARG A 483 -6.48 28.10 -14.71
C ARG A 483 -5.37 27.10 -14.42
N LEU A 484 -4.39 27.47 -13.57
CA LEU A 484 -3.27 26.61 -13.23
C LEU A 484 -3.72 25.38 -12.45
N ALA A 485 -4.66 25.57 -11.51
CA ALA A 485 -5.27 24.45 -10.78
C ALA A 485 -6.02 23.50 -11.73
N ALA A 486 -6.87 24.05 -12.62
CA ALA A 486 -7.61 23.26 -13.59
C ALA A 486 -6.71 22.52 -14.59
N GLU A 487 -5.64 23.15 -15.07
CA GLU A 487 -4.66 22.50 -15.96
C GLU A 487 -3.96 21.34 -15.26
N THR A 488 -3.54 21.55 -14.02
CA THR A 488 -2.86 20.48 -13.23
C THR A 488 -3.78 19.30 -12.95
N VAL A 489 -5.00 19.59 -12.47
CA VAL A 489 -5.98 18.54 -12.16
C VAL A 489 -6.42 17.80 -13.43
N ALA A 490 -6.67 18.51 -14.54
CA ALA A 490 -7.02 17.89 -15.81
C ALA A 490 -5.88 16.99 -16.35
N LEU A 491 -4.63 17.39 -16.13
CA LEU A 491 -3.45 16.63 -16.54
C LEU A 491 -3.31 15.34 -15.72
N VAL A 492 -3.40 15.44 -14.39
CA VAL A 492 -3.25 14.29 -13.48
C VAL A 492 -4.43 13.32 -13.60
N ALA A 493 -5.65 13.86 -13.73
CA ALA A 493 -6.86 13.05 -13.92
C ALA A 493 -6.99 12.48 -15.34
N GLY A 494 -6.13 12.89 -16.27
CA GLY A 494 -6.13 12.44 -17.66
C GLY A 494 -5.43 11.09 -17.87
N ASP A 495 -5.48 10.59 -19.11
CA ASP A 495 -4.84 9.33 -19.51
C ASP A 495 -3.43 9.54 -20.08
N GLN A 496 -2.96 10.78 -20.15
CA GLN A 496 -1.67 11.11 -20.73
C GLN A 496 -0.54 10.68 -19.79
N ARG A 497 0.49 10.08 -20.35
CA ARG A 497 1.66 9.68 -19.56
C ARG A 497 2.79 10.69 -19.68
N ALA A 498 3.34 11.04 -18.53
CA ALA A 498 4.49 11.92 -18.44
C ALA A 498 5.78 11.15 -18.79
N VAL A 499 6.43 11.54 -19.90
CA VAL A 499 7.71 10.96 -20.29
C VAL A 499 8.75 11.30 -19.21
N GLY A 500 9.46 10.30 -18.69
CA GLY A 500 10.40 10.47 -17.60
C GLY A 500 9.73 10.90 -16.27
N ALA A 501 8.42 10.66 -16.09
CA ALA A 501 7.60 11.06 -14.96
C ALA A 501 7.38 12.59 -14.78
N ASP A 502 7.78 13.43 -15.72
CA ASP A 502 7.79 14.90 -15.59
C ASP A 502 6.47 15.52 -16.08
N LEU A 503 5.60 15.88 -15.14
CA LEU A 503 4.32 16.57 -15.40
C LEU A 503 4.51 17.95 -16.01
N THR A 504 5.58 18.66 -15.69
CA THR A 504 5.80 20.02 -16.19
C THR A 504 6.12 20.02 -17.68
N LYS A 505 6.89 19.04 -18.15
CA LYS A 505 7.14 18.81 -19.58
C LYS A 505 5.89 18.40 -20.31
N LEU A 506 5.09 17.49 -19.72
CA LEU A 506 3.83 17.07 -20.32
C LEU A 506 2.88 18.27 -20.44
N LEU A 507 2.77 19.11 -19.40
CA LEU A 507 1.96 20.31 -19.41
C LEU A 507 2.38 21.29 -20.52
N ALA A 508 3.69 21.48 -20.70
CA ALA A 508 4.22 22.32 -21.77
C ALA A 508 3.86 21.76 -23.16
N ALA A 509 3.95 20.44 -23.36
CA ALA A 509 3.62 19.79 -24.64
C ALA A 509 2.12 19.90 -24.99
N VAL A 510 1.22 19.72 -24.01
CA VAL A 510 -0.22 19.86 -24.26
C VAL A 510 -0.64 21.32 -24.47
N ARG A 511 -0.01 22.28 -23.79
CA ARG A 511 -0.25 23.71 -23.98
C ARG A 511 0.21 24.21 -25.35
N SER A 512 1.37 23.74 -25.86
CA SER A 512 1.89 24.12 -27.16
C SER A 512 1.15 23.47 -28.34
N GLY A 513 0.22 22.53 -28.07
CA GLY A 513 -0.45 21.80 -29.12
C GLY A 513 0.36 20.68 -29.77
N SER A 514 1.60 20.44 -29.32
CA SER A 514 2.48 19.40 -29.88
C SER A 514 2.09 17.98 -29.47
N HIS A 515 1.26 17.86 -28.43
CA HIS A 515 0.78 16.56 -27.97
C HIS A 515 -0.57 16.18 -28.60
N PRO A 516 -0.79 14.93 -29.01
CA PRO A 516 -2.06 14.52 -29.65
C PRO A 516 -3.33 14.79 -28.81
N ALA A 517 -3.18 14.81 -27.49
CA ALA A 517 -4.29 15.06 -26.56
C ALA A 517 -4.57 16.57 -26.32
N ALA A 518 -3.87 17.50 -26.93
CA ALA A 518 -3.94 18.94 -26.61
C ALA A 518 -5.35 19.53 -26.70
N ARG A 519 -6.11 19.17 -27.74
CA ARG A 519 -7.48 19.65 -27.92
C ARG A 519 -8.39 19.18 -26.79
N ARG A 520 -8.34 17.90 -26.49
CA ARG A 520 -9.15 17.30 -25.41
C ARG A 520 -8.76 17.86 -24.04
N PHE A 521 -7.47 18.03 -23.80
CA PHE A 521 -6.95 18.67 -22.59
C PHE A 521 -7.54 20.08 -22.41
N ALA A 522 -7.55 20.89 -23.46
CA ALA A 522 -8.12 22.24 -23.41
C ALA A 522 -9.63 22.23 -23.06
N GLU A 523 -10.39 21.25 -23.56
CA GLU A 523 -11.80 21.05 -23.24
C GLU A 523 -12.00 20.64 -21.76
N ASP A 524 -11.16 19.73 -21.27
CA ASP A 524 -11.18 19.29 -19.85
C ASP A 524 -10.80 20.44 -18.91
N VAL A 525 -9.79 21.26 -19.25
CA VAL A 525 -9.41 22.46 -18.49
C VAL A 525 -10.59 23.44 -18.39
N LYS A 526 -11.24 23.78 -19.52
CA LYS A 526 -12.40 24.68 -19.51
C LYS A 526 -13.51 24.19 -18.59
N ARG A 527 -13.75 22.87 -18.58
CA ARG A 527 -14.75 22.27 -17.70
C ARG A 527 -14.38 22.39 -16.23
N MET A 528 -13.11 22.06 -15.88
CA MET A 528 -12.60 22.19 -14.52
C MET A 528 -12.64 23.65 -14.03
N GLU A 529 -12.25 24.61 -14.89
CA GLU A 529 -12.36 26.04 -14.57
C GLU A 529 -13.80 26.49 -14.31
N SER A 530 -14.76 25.98 -15.12
CA SER A 530 -16.18 26.29 -14.93
C SER A 530 -16.68 25.75 -13.59
N LEU A 531 -16.37 24.49 -13.25
CA LEU A 531 -16.74 23.89 -11.98
C LEU A 531 -16.09 24.64 -10.79
N ALA A 532 -14.82 24.95 -10.87
CA ALA A 532 -14.13 25.72 -9.85
C ALA A 532 -14.76 27.12 -9.65
N ARG A 533 -15.22 27.78 -10.73
CA ARG A 533 -15.88 29.06 -10.65
C ARG A 533 -17.23 29.01 -9.92
N GLN A 534 -18.01 27.98 -10.18
CA GLN A 534 -19.33 27.79 -9.59
C GLN A 534 -19.27 27.45 -8.11
N GLU A 535 -18.31 26.64 -7.72
CA GLU A 535 -18.27 26.03 -6.38
C GLU A 535 -17.37 26.77 -5.38
N THR A 536 -16.36 27.55 -5.85
CA THR A 536 -15.45 28.32 -4.95
C THR A 536 -16.20 29.39 -4.14
N SER A 537 -17.36 29.83 -4.59
CA SER A 537 -18.18 30.81 -3.86
C SER A 537 -18.86 30.25 -2.62
N ASN A 538 -19.03 28.93 -2.51
CA ASN A 538 -19.90 28.30 -1.53
C ASN A 538 -19.18 27.49 -0.42
N THR A 539 -17.93 27.05 -0.61
CA THR A 539 -17.36 25.93 0.19
C THR A 539 -15.95 26.14 0.71
N VAL A 540 -15.37 27.33 0.55
CA VAL A 540 -13.97 27.54 0.90
C VAL A 540 -13.78 27.74 2.40
N ASP A 541 -13.00 26.85 3.04
CA ASP A 541 -12.54 26.99 4.43
C ASP A 541 -11.56 28.18 4.52
N ARG A 542 -12.10 29.34 4.92
CA ARG A 542 -11.38 30.62 4.95
C ARG A 542 -10.12 30.59 5.83
N GLN A 543 -10.15 29.84 6.96
CA GLN A 543 -9.03 29.80 7.89
C GLN A 543 -7.81 29.10 7.33
N ARG A 544 -7.99 28.01 6.55
CA ARG A 544 -6.91 27.26 5.90
C ARG A 544 -6.26 28.06 4.76
N ILE A 545 -7.04 28.87 4.07
CA ILE A 545 -6.59 29.67 2.92
C ILE A 545 -5.89 30.96 3.35
N ASP A 546 -6.33 31.60 4.42
CA ASP A 546 -5.72 32.84 4.88
C ASP A 546 -4.28 32.64 5.35
N SER A 547 -3.95 31.50 5.97
CA SER A 547 -2.59 31.14 6.32
C SER A 547 -1.68 30.81 5.13
N GLN A 548 -2.27 30.38 4.01
CA GLN A 548 -1.55 29.99 2.76
C GLN A 548 -1.51 31.13 1.72
N ARG A 549 -2.32 32.17 1.86
CA ARG A 549 -2.42 33.28 0.90
C ARG A 549 -1.17 34.17 0.82
N ALA A 550 -0.29 34.09 1.81
CA ALA A 550 1.00 34.79 1.84
C ALA A 550 2.10 34.12 0.99
N LEU A 551 1.81 32.94 0.39
CA LEU A 551 2.80 32.21 -0.43
C LEU A 551 2.80 32.72 -1.86
N ASP A 552 3.93 33.21 -2.32
CA ASP A 552 4.17 33.53 -3.72
C ASP A 552 4.52 32.25 -4.51
N VAL A 553 3.47 31.59 -5.04
CA VAL A 553 3.64 30.37 -5.81
C VAL A 553 3.92 30.72 -7.27
N SER A 554 5.12 30.48 -7.72
CA SER A 554 5.48 30.70 -9.13
C SER A 554 4.67 29.79 -10.07
N ALA A 555 4.39 30.27 -11.30
CA ALA A 555 3.70 29.46 -12.31
C ALA A 555 4.41 28.14 -12.66
N ARG A 556 5.72 28.05 -12.37
CA ARG A 556 6.52 26.84 -12.57
C ARG A 556 6.29 25.80 -11.46
N GLU A 557 6.08 26.25 -10.24
CA GLU A 557 5.89 25.39 -9.06
C GLU A 557 4.41 25.06 -8.80
N ALA A 558 3.48 25.82 -9.39
CA ALA A 558 2.05 25.61 -9.24
C ALA A 558 1.60 24.17 -9.50
N PRO A 559 2.09 23.46 -10.55
CA PRO A 559 1.71 22.05 -10.74
C PRO A 559 2.16 21.17 -9.57
N GLY A 560 3.36 21.38 -9.03
CA GLY A 560 3.87 20.65 -7.87
C GLY A 560 3.03 20.92 -6.63
N PHE A 561 2.70 22.19 -6.40
CA PHE A 561 1.89 22.57 -5.23
C PHE A 561 0.47 21.99 -5.28
N VAL A 562 -0.22 22.07 -6.42
CA VAL A 562 -1.56 21.47 -6.58
C VAL A 562 -1.53 19.94 -6.43
N VAL A 563 -0.49 19.27 -6.93
CA VAL A 563 -0.30 17.82 -6.72
C VAL A 563 -0.06 17.52 -5.23
N ALA A 564 0.71 18.34 -4.53
CA ALA A 564 0.96 18.17 -3.09
C ALA A 564 -0.32 18.38 -2.25
N LEU A 565 -1.18 19.32 -2.63
CA LEU A 565 -2.50 19.50 -2.01
C LEU A 565 -3.40 18.27 -2.20
N ALA A 566 -3.31 17.61 -3.36
CA ALA A 566 -4.09 16.39 -3.64
C ALA A 566 -3.55 15.15 -2.90
N PHE A 567 -2.23 15.05 -2.80
CA PHE A 567 -1.54 13.87 -2.29
C PHE A 567 -0.45 14.25 -1.28
N PRO A 568 -0.83 14.74 -0.09
CA PRO A 568 0.13 15.15 0.94
C PRO A 568 1.00 13.98 1.43
N ASP A 569 0.46 12.75 1.42
CA ASP A 569 1.14 11.50 1.71
C ASP A 569 2.23 11.11 0.70
N ARG A 570 2.28 11.79 -0.45
CA ARG A 570 3.21 11.55 -1.56
C ARG A 570 4.16 12.71 -1.86
N ILE A 571 4.24 13.72 -1.00
CA ILE A 571 5.32 14.68 -1.04
C ILE A 571 6.63 13.93 -0.77
N ALA A 572 7.65 14.16 -1.59
CA ALA A 572 8.85 13.33 -1.60
C ALA A 572 10.12 14.19 -1.55
N ARG A 573 11.10 13.74 -0.76
CA ARG A 573 12.41 14.34 -0.67
C ARG A 573 13.48 13.38 -1.14
N ARG A 574 14.45 13.88 -1.91
CA ARG A 574 15.58 13.12 -2.39
C ARG A 574 16.41 12.56 -1.23
N VAL A 575 16.71 11.27 -1.31
CA VAL A 575 17.59 10.61 -0.34
C VAL A 575 19.04 10.77 -0.82
N PRO A 576 19.97 11.26 0.01
CA PRO A 576 21.38 11.29 -0.33
C PRO A 576 21.91 9.88 -0.62
N GLY A 577 22.67 9.74 -1.71
CA GLY A 577 23.28 8.46 -2.10
C GLY A 577 23.94 8.53 -3.46
N GLN A 578 24.78 7.53 -3.79
CA GLN A 578 25.36 7.35 -5.13
C GLN A 578 24.45 6.42 -5.94
N GLY A 579 24.24 6.72 -7.23
CA GLY A 579 23.46 5.91 -8.14
C GLY A 579 22.14 6.53 -8.59
N THR A 580 21.16 5.73 -8.95
CA THR A 580 19.84 6.20 -9.40
C THR A 580 19.14 6.98 -8.29
N PRO A 581 18.65 8.22 -8.56
CA PRO A 581 18.00 9.02 -7.55
C PRO A 581 16.79 8.32 -6.92
N THR A 582 16.79 8.22 -5.60
CA THR A 582 15.68 7.71 -4.81
C THR A 582 15.09 8.82 -3.96
N TYR A 583 13.81 8.74 -3.74
CA TYR A 583 13.02 9.70 -2.97
C TYR A 583 12.30 9.00 -1.83
N LEU A 584 12.30 9.63 -0.67
CA LEU A 584 11.48 9.22 0.47
C LEU A 584 10.21 10.05 0.48
N LEU A 585 9.06 9.40 0.51
CA LEU A 585 7.75 10.04 0.59
C LEU A 585 7.40 10.36 2.05
N THR A 586 6.51 11.31 2.27
CA THR A 586 5.93 11.63 3.59
C THR A 586 5.28 10.42 4.25
N SER A 587 4.74 9.48 3.46
CA SER A 587 4.22 8.18 3.92
C SER A 587 5.30 7.19 4.40
N GLY A 588 6.60 7.51 4.27
CA GLY A 588 7.70 6.60 4.57
C GLY A 588 8.09 5.65 3.44
N THR A 589 7.38 5.66 2.34
CA THR A 589 7.69 4.84 1.16
C THR A 589 8.88 5.42 0.40
N ARG A 590 9.82 4.55 -0.03
CA ARG A 590 10.90 4.95 -0.95
C ARG A 590 10.54 4.58 -2.38
N ALA A 591 10.79 5.49 -3.32
CA ALA A 591 10.55 5.28 -4.73
C ALA A 591 11.70 5.81 -5.60
N GLY A 592 11.97 5.14 -6.73
CA GLY A 592 12.94 5.58 -7.74
C GLY A 592 12.29 6.40 -8.83
N LEU A 593 13.10 7.16 -9.57
CA LEU A 593 12.70 7.81 -10.83
C LEU A 593 13.05 6.91 -12.03
N PRO A 594 12.30 7.00 -13.13
CA PRO A 594 12.71 6.38 -14.40
C PRO A 594 14.10 6.87 -14.83
N ALA A 595 14.88 5.99 -15.45
CA ALA A 595 16.21 6.34 -15.96
C ALA A 595 16.13 7.53 -16.92
N GLY A 596 17.03 8.50 -16.76
CA GLY A 596 17.08 9.72 -17.59
C GLY A 596 15.98 10.75 -17.31
N SER A 597 15.25 10.62 -16.20
CA SER A 597 14.26 11.62 -15.78
C SER A 597 14.93 12.98 -15.49
N ALA A 598 14.36 14.06 -16.04
CA ALA A 598 14.80 15.41 -15.76
C ALA A 598 14.53 15.84 -14.30
N LEU A 599 13.62 15.15 -13.60
CA LEU A 599 13.30 15.41 -12.21
C LEU A 599 14.44 15.02 -11.24
N ALA A 600 15.43 14.25 -11.69
CA ALA A 600 16.58 13.82 -10.88
C ALA A 600 17.39 14.96 -10.27
N GLY A 601 17.31 16.18 -10.84
CA GLY A 601 17.99 17.38 -10.34
C GLY A 601 17.25 18.12 -9.22
N HIS A 602 16.04 17.69 -8.86
CA HIS A 602 15.23 18.36 -7.83
C HIS A 602 15.29 17.61 -6.50
N ASP A 603 15.44 18.34 -5.40
CA ASP A 603 15.47 17.76 -4.04
C ASP A 603 14.07 17.39 -3.53
N TRP A 604 13.05 18.11 -3.99
CA TRP A 604 11.68 17.92 -3.59
C TRP A 604 10.77 17.69 -4.80
N LEU A 605 9.87 16.74 -4.67
CA LEU A 605 8.86 16.41 -5.68
C LEU A 605 7.48 16.25 -5.02
N ALA A 606 6.45 16.68 -5.72
CA ALA A 606 5.07 16.27 -5.47
C ALA A 606 4.74 15.12 -6.43
N VAL A 607 4.41 13.95 -5.89
CA VAL A 607 4.21 12.72 -6.67
C VAL A 607 2.71 12.48 -6.86
N ALA A 608 2.26 12.57 -8.11
CA ALA A 608 0.86 12.28 -8.46
C ALA A 608 0.61 10.77 -8.61
N GLU A 609 1.57 10.04 -9.20
CA GLU A 609 1.44 8.60 -9.41
C GLU A 609 2.73 7.88 -9.04
N VAL A 610 2.61 6.88 -8.16
CA VAL A 610 3.66 5.93 -7.81
C VAL A 610 3.13 4.52 -8.01
N SER A 611 3.93 3.64 -8.61
CA SER A 611 3.54 2.27 -8.86
C SER A 611 4.57 1.28 -8.33
N ARG A 612 4.09 0.11 -7.87
CA ARG A 612 4.98 -1.02 -7.60
C ARG A 612 5.61 -1.50 -8.89
N THR A 613 6.88 -1.79 -8.84
CA THR A 613 7.59 -2.46 -9.93
C THR A 613 8.69 -3.34 -9.36
N GLN A 614 8.86 -4.47 -9.99
CA GLN A 614 10.00 -5.35 -9.76
C GLN A 614 10.96 -5.09 -10.94
N GLY A 615 12.14 -4.55 -10.69
CA GLY A 615 13.12 -4.31 -11.74
C GLY A 615 14.05 -3.12 -11.52
N ARG A 616 14.96 -2.87 -12.49
CA ARG A 616 16.00 -1.83 -12.42
C ARG A 616 15.46 -0.40 -12.24
N ASP A 617 14.27 -0.12 -12.78
CA ASP A 617 13.65 1.21 -12.71
C ASP A 617 13.28 1.61 -11.26
N ALA A 618 13.14 0.63 -10.35
CA ALA A 618 12.82 0.89 -8.95
C ALA A 618 14.04 1.26 -8.10
N ALA A 619 15.25 1.27 -8.63
CA ALA A 619 16.49 1.51 -7.88
C ALA A 619 16.57 0.68 -6.58
N GLY A 620 16.05 -0.56 -6.59
CA GLY A 620 15.99 -1.46 -5.42
C GLY A 620 14.89 -1.12 -4.38
N THR A 621 14.07 -0.09 -4.63
CA THR A 621 13.02 0.33 -3.67
C THR A 621 11.69 -0.43 -3.81
N GLY A 622 11.50 -1.15 -4.91
CA GLY A 622 10.23 -1.82 -5.25
C GLY A 622 9.11 -0.88 -5.70
N ALA A 623 9.38 0.43 -5.84
CA ALA A 623 8.43 1.44 -6.28
C ALA A 623 9.06 2.43 -7.27
N VAL A 624 8.27 2.88 -8.26
CA VAL A 624 8.68 3.86 -9.26
C VAL A 624 7.70 5.01 -9.32
N ILE A 625 8.22 6.22 -9.33
CA ILE A 625 7.46 7.44 -9.59
C ILE A 625 7.09 7.47 -11.08
N ARG A 626 5.79 7.51 -11.38
CA ARG A 626 5.27 7.54 -12.74
C ARG A 626 4.89 8.94 -13.20
N SER A 627 4.55 9.79 -12.24
CA SER A 627 4.13 11.16 -12.51
C SER A 627 4.42 12.04 -11.31
N ALA A 628 5.20 13.10 -11.49
CA ALA A 628 5.55 14.04 -10.44
C ALA A 628 5.87 15.42 -11.02
N ALA A 629 5.85 16.43 -10.15
CA ALA A 629 6.29 17.79 -10.47
C ALA A 629 7.25 18.30 -9.40
N PRO A 630 8.17 19.23 -9.74
CA PRO A 630 9.06 19.88 -8.77
C PRO A 630 8.27 20.66 -7.71
N LEU A 631 8.82 20.71 -6.50
CA LEU A 631 8.25 21.42 -5.37
C LEU A 631 9.39 22.03 -4.55
N SER A 632 9.14 23.15 -3.85
CA SER A 632 10.08 23.67 -2.84
C SER A 632 9.75 23.09 -1.46
N ALA A 633 10.71 23.16 -0.53
CA ALA A 633 10.50 22.71 0.85
C ALA A 633 9.41 23.54 1.57
N GLU A 634 9.34 24.84 1.25
CA GLU A 634 8.33 25.74 1.82
C GLU A 634 6.94 25.39 1.35
N LEU A 635 6.79 25.16 0.05
CA LEU A 635 5.51 24.75 -0.54
C LEU A 635 5.10 23.34 -0.09
N ALA A 636 6.06 22.43 0.13
CA ALA A 636 5.81 21.11 0.70
C ALA A 636 5.18 21.20 2.10
N ALA A 637 5.75 22.02 2.98
CA ALA A 637 5.24 22.26 4.32
C ALA A 637 3.87 22.97 4.30
N ALA A 638 3.68 23.91 3.38
CA ALA A 638 2.43 24.65 3.25
C ALA A 638 1.27 23.80 2.68
N ALA A 639 1.58 22.84 1.80
CA ALA A 639 0.58 21.95 1.22
C ALA A 639 0.04 20.89 2.20
N ALA A 640 0.83 20.53 3.24
CA ALA A 640 0.50 19.47 4.17
C ALA A 640 0.77 19.89 5.64
N PRO A 641 0.13 20.96 6.13
CA PRO A 641 0.38 21.46 7.49
C PRO A 641 0.00 20.45 8.57
N GLU A 642 -0.94 19.57 8.31
CA GLU A 642 -1.37 18.47 9.20
C GLU A 642 -0.30 17.38 9.38
N LEU A 643 0.63 17.24 8.46
CA LEU A 643 1.77 16.31 8.54
C LEU A 643 3.00 16.96 9.18
N LEU A 644 2.95 18.28 9.45
CA LEU A 644 4.06 19.00 10.07
C LEU A 644 4.02 18.81 11.58
N VAL A 645 5.02 18.11 12.10
CA VAL A 645 5.17 17.83 13.52
C VAL A 645 6.50 18.40 14.01
N GLU A 646 6.46 19.07 15.15
CA GLU A 646 7.64 19.51 15.87
C GLU A 646 7.68 18.75 17.21
N GLU A 647 8.70 17.94 17.39
CA GLU A 647 8.86 17.10 18.57
C GLU A 647 10.28 17.19 19.12
N VAL A 648 10.38 17.30 20.45
CA VAL A 648 11.69 17.21 21.11
C VAL A 648 11.96 15.75 21.45
N THR A 649 12.93 15.18 20.77
CA THR A 649 13.40 13.81 21.03
C THR A 649 14.65 13.85 21.89
N ALA A 650 14.55 13.36 23.12
CA ALA A 650 15.68 13.19 24.03
C ALA A 650 16.17 11.73 23.98
N ARG A 651 17.48 11.54 23.94
CA ARG A 651 18.13 10.22 23.97
C ARG A 651 19.38 10.25 24.83
N PHE A 652 19.61 9.18 25.54
CA PHE A 652 20.89 8.97 26.23
C PHE A 652 21.89 8.39 25.22
N ALA A 653 22.94 9.14 24.92
CA ALA A 653 23.96 8.77 23.98
C ALA A 653 25.34 9.31 24.42
N GLN A 654 26.40 8.54 24.24
CA GLN A 654 27.76 8.91 24.62
C GLN A 654 27.88 9.34 26.11
N GLY A 655 27.15 8.63 27.00
CA GLY A 655 27.21 8.85 28.42
C GLY A 655 26.43 10.06 28.94
N ARG A 656 25.59 10.72 28.15
CA ARG A 656 24.75 11.86 28.58
C ARG A 656 23.44 11.94 27.82
N VAL A 657 22.47 12.62 28.39
CA VAL A 657 21.23 12.96 27.67
C VAL A 657 21.50 14.07 26.66
N THR A 658 21.10 13.83 25.42
CA THR A 658 21.07 14.84 24.37
C THR A 658 19.66 14.95 23.84
N ALA A 659 19.15 16.16 23.64
CA ALA A 659 17.85 16.40 23.04
C ALA A 659 17.98 17.18 21.75
N ARG A 660 17.08 16.88 20.80
CA ARG A 660 16.99 17.55 19.51
C ARG A 660 15.53 17.89 19.26
N LEU A 661 15.28 19.12 18.86
CA LEU A 661 14.01 19.51 18.26
C LEU A 661 14.01 18.96 16.81
N GLU A 662 13.21 17.96 16.55
CA GLU A 662 12.99 17.42 15.22
C GLU A 662 11.73 18.06 14.63
N ARG A 663 11.89 18.74 13.50
CA ARG A 663 10.80 19.21 12.67
C ARG A 663 10.64 18.23 11.53
N ARG A 664 9.46 17.63 11.42
CA ARG A 664 9.17 16.55 10.45
C ARG A 664 7.95 16.89 9.61
N LEU A 665 7.96 16.46 8.36
CA LEU A 665 6.79 16.43 7.50
C LEU A 665 6.47 14.95 7.24
N GLY A 666 5.56 14.37 8.02
CA GLY A 666 5.37 12.94 8.04
C GLY A 666 6.66 12.19 8.36
N ALA A 667 7.09 11.28 7.47
CA ALA A 667 8.36 10.55 7.61
C ALA A 667 9.62 11.37 7.25
N LEU A 668 9.47 12.58 6.69
CA LEU A 668 10.58 13.41 6.24
C LEU A 668 11.11 14.31 7.36
N VAL A 669 12.35 14.15 7.74
CA VAL A 669 13.01 15.04 8.71
C VAL A 669 13.43 16.33 7.98
N LEU A 670 12.83 17.46 8.35
CA LEU A 670 13.12 18.77 7.76
C LEU A 670 14.35 19.39 8.40
N SER A 671 14.40 19.43 9.73
CA SER A 671 15.51 19.94 10.51
C SER A 671 15.67 19.20 11.83
N MET A 672 16.88 19.17 12.34
CA MET A 672 17.22 18.70 13.68
C MET A 672 18.08 19.77 14.36
N THR A 673 17.54 20.42 15.39
CA THR A 673 18.25 21.45 16.14
C THR A 673 18.54 20.93 17.55
N PRO A 674 19.80 20.96 18.02
CA PRO A 674 20.11 20.63 19.40
C PRO A 674 19.40 21.58 20.36
N VAL A 675 18.69 21.01 21.35
CA VAL A 675 18.00 21.78 22.39
C VAL A 675 18.34 21.20 23.78
N ARG A 676 18.07 21.97 24.83
CA ARG A 676 18.15 21.42 26.19
C ARG A 676 16.93 20.54 26.45
N PRO A 677 17.12 19.31 26.97
CA PRO A 677 16.00 18.45 27.33
C PRO A 677 15.23 19.07 28.50
N SER A 678 13.92 18.91 28.56
CA SER A 678 13.16 19.10 29.79
C SER A 678 13.52 17.97 30.78
N ALA A 679 13.33 18.21 32.07
CA ALA A 679 13.58 17.19 33.11
C ALA A 679 12.77 15.90 32.86
N GLU A 680 11.55 16.01 32.39
CA GLU A 680 10.69 14.87 32.04
C GLU A 680 11.24 14.06 30.86
N GLN A 681 11.59 14.75 29.77
CA GLN A 681 12.19 14.13 28.58
C GLN A 681 13.53 13.47 28.90
N GLY A 682 14.33 14.14 29.72
CA GLY A 682 15.61 13.60 30.20
C GLY A 682 15.43 12.34 31.04
N ARG A 683 14.50 12.36 32.00
CA ARG A 683 14.18 11.17 32.83
C ARG A 683 13.72 9.97 31.95
N HIS A 684 12.85 10.22 30.98
CA HIS A 684 12.41 9.16 30.08
C HIS A 684 13.57 8.58 29.25
N ALA A 685 14.49 9.43 28.77
CA ALA A 685 15.68 8.99 28.02
C ALA A 685 16.64 8.17 28.88
N VAL A 686 16.84 8.55 30.16
CA VAL A 686 17.67 7.81 31.13
C VAL A 686 17.00 6.48 31.48
N ALA A 687 15.69 6.47 31.77
CA ALA A 687 14.94 5.25 32.07
C ALA A 687 15.03 4.23 30.93
N THR A 688 14.79 4.68 29.69
CA THR A 688 14.93 3.81 28.49
C THR A 688 16.34 3.26 28.33
N ALA A 689 17.37 4.04 28.67
CA ALA A 689 18.76 3.59 28.61
C ALA A 689 19.07 2.56 29.70
N LEU A 690 18.57 2.77 30.92
CA LEU A 690 18.70 1.84 32.02
C LEU A 690 17.99 0.49 31.76
N GLU A 691 16.80 0.52 31.17
CA GLU A 691 16.10 -0.70 30.73
C GLU A 691 16.92 -1.53 29.74
N LYS A 692 17.67 -0.88 28.85
CA LYS A 692 18.46 -1.55 27.82
C LYS A 692 19.85 -2.00 28.26
N ALA A 693 20.54 -1.18 29.03
CA ALA A 693 21.94 -1.37 29.37
C ALA A 693 22.19 -1.65 30.86
N GLY A 694 21.16 -1.60 31.69
CA GLY A 694 21.28 -1.75 33.13
C GLY A 694 22.16 -0.66 33.76
N LEU A 695 22.61 -0.88 34.97
CA LEU A 695 23.51 0.02 35.71
C LEU A 695 24.92 0.11 35.11
N SER A 696 25.26 -0.75 34.14
CA SER A 696 26.55 -0.71 33.44
C SER A 696 26.77 0.58 32.66
N MET A 697 25.68 1.28 32.28
CA MET A 697 25.77 2.58 31.60
C MET A 697 26.37 3.70 32.49
N ILE A 698 26.26 3.59 33.80
CA ILE A 698 26.87 4.50 34.79
C ILE A 698 28.27 4.03 35.14
N GLY A 699 28.44 2.71 35.26
CA GLY A 699 29.65 2.05 35.65
C GLY A 699 29.82 1.98 37.18
N TRP A 700 30.62 1.00 37.62
CA TRP A 700 30.93 0.77 39.04
C TRP A 700 32.34 1.26 39.35
N SER A 701 32.46 2.24 40.22
CA SER A 701 33.76 2.55 40.81
C SER A 701 34.26 1.36 41.69
N ALA A 702 35.56 1.25 41.88
CA ALA A 702 36.10 0.21 42.76
C ALA A 702 35.56 0.30 44.20
N ALA A 703 35.21 1.51 44.67
CA ALA A 703 34.60 1.75 45.97
C ALA A 703 33.14 1.30 46.02
N ALA A 704 32.36 1.64 44.96
CA ALA A 704 30.97 1.23 44.83
C ALA A 704 30.82 -0.30 44.70
N ASP A 705 31.67 -0.94 43.91
CA ASP A 705 31.66 -2.39 43.75
C ASP A 705 32.02 -3.10 45.06
N ALA A 706 33.06 -2.62 45.76
CA ALA A 706 33.43 -3.19 47.05
C ALA A 706 32.30 -3.05 48.10
N LEU A 707 31.62 -1.90 48.13
CA LEU A 707 30.45 -1.69 49.01
C LEU A 707 29.30 -2.61 48.65
N ARG A 708 28.99 -2.71 47.36
CA ARG A 708 27.92 -3.59 46.85
C ARG A 708 28.16 -5.05 47.23
N ARG A 709 29.39 -5.56 47.05
CA ARG A 709 29.75 -6.94 47.44
C ARG A 709 29.60 -7.18 48.94
N ARG A 710 29.99 -6.20 49.76
CA ARG A 710 29.82 -6.28 51.23
C ARG A 710 28.34 -6.33 51.62
N MET A 711 27.52 -5.49 51.06
CA MET A 711 26.07 -5.47 51.29
C MET A 711 25.40 -6.76 50.79
N ALA A 712 25.79 -7.28 49.65
CA ALA A 712 25.27 -8.53 49.11
C ALA A 712 25.57 -9.72 50.02
N LEU A 713 26.78 -9.76 50.63
CA LEU A 713 27.12 -10.80 51.59
C LEU A 713 26.25 -10.69 52.84
N LEU A 714 26.00 -9.47 53.38
CA LEU A 714 25.13 -9.27 54.50
C LEU A 714 23.69 -9.69 54.23
N TYR A 715 23.14 -9.32 53.05
CA TYR A 715 21.82 -9.75 52.68
C TYR A 715 21.69 -11.26 52.55
N ARG A 716 22.71 -11.91 51.96
CA ARG A 716 22.74 -13.36 51.80
C ARG A 716 22.73 -14.09 53.14
N GLU A 717 23.49 -13.62 54.11
CA GLU A 717 23.73 -14.29 55.38
C GLU A 717 22.74 -13.92 56.50
N LEU A 718 22.21 -12.68 56.45
CA LEU A 718 21.37 -12.17 57.54
C LEU A 718 19.92 -11.89 57.07
N GLY A 719 19.71 -11.69 55.76
CA GLY A 719 18.42 -11.26 55.23
C GLY A 719 18.02 -9.85 55.72
N ASP A 720 16.75 -9.60 55.91
CA ASP A 720 16.25 -8.33 56.46
C ASP A 720 16.91 -8.01 57.80
N PRO A 721 17.26 -6.74 58.03
CA PRO A 721 16.90 -5.51 57.27
C PRO A 721 17.90 -5.12 56.14
N TRP A 722 18.94 -5.92 55.89
CA TRP A 722 19.95 -5.63 54.86
C TRP A 722 19.32 -5.70 53.47
N PRO A 723 19.58 -4.73 52.57
CA PRO A 723 18.94 -4.68 51.28
C PRO A 723 19.52 -5.70 50.27
N ASP A 724 18.66 -6.24 49.43
CA ASP A 724 19.09 -6.90 48.21
C ASP A 724 19.71 -5.88 47.25
N VAL A 725 20.96 -6.11 46.85
CA VAL A 725 21.75 -5.28 45.94
C VAL A 725 22.06 -5.97 44.63
N SER A 726 21.31 -7.02 44.27
CA SER A 726 21.32 -7.56 42.92
C SER A 726 20.93 -6.47 41.91
N GLU A 727 21.39 -6.58 40.66
CA GLU A 727 21.07 -5.55 39.68
C GLU A 727 19.57 -5.40 39.43
N SER A 728 18.85 -6.52 39.41
CA SER A 728 17.38 -6.51 39.30
C SER A 728 16.69 -5.79 40.46
N ALA A 729 17.14 -6.02 41.71
CA ALA A 729 16.57 -5.35 42.90
C ALA A 729 16.89 -3.85 42.93
N LEU A 730 18.10 -3.48 42.51
CA LEU A 730 18.51 -2.07 42.41
C LEU A 730 17.74 -1.31 41.31
N LEU A 731 17.52 -1.94 40.16
CA LEU A 731 16.73 -1.36 39.07
C LEU A 731 15.25 -1.22 39.44
N ALA A 732 14.70 -2.14 40.23
CA ALA A 732 13.31 -2.05 40.69
C ALA A 732 13.05 -0.93 41.71
N ARG A 733 14.11 -0.40 42.31
CA ARG A 733 14.05 0.61 43.41
C ARG A 733 14.85 1.89 43.09
N LEU A 734 14.99 2.25 41.80
CA LEU A 734 15.84 3.37 41.38
C LEU A 734 15.55 4.67 42.08
N ASP A 735 14.27 4.97 42.35
CA ASP A 735 13.85 6.20 43.02
C ASP A 735 14.25 6.25 44.49
N ASP A 736 14.44 5.10 45.15
CA ASP A 736 14.80 5.04 46.56
C ASP A 736 16.26 5.46 46.83
N TRP A 737 17.13 5.21 45.87
CA TRP A 737 18.57 5.35 46.13
C TRP A 737 19.34 6.18 45.08
N LEU A 738 18.82 6.29 43.85
CA LEU A 738 19.53 6.93 42.75
C LEU A 738 18.82 8.20 42.22
N ALA A 739 17.67 8.60 42.78
CA ALA A 739 16.87 9.69 42.25
C ALA A 739 17.61 11.03 42.01
N PRO A 740 18.47 11.54 42.89
CA PRO A 740 19.22 12.77 42.62
C PRO A 740 20.19 12.66 41.44
N GLU A 741 20.83 11.50 41.28
CA GLU A 741 21.77 11.24 40.18
C GLU A 741 21.04 11.07 38.87
N LEU A 742 19.86 10.40 38.88
CA LEU A 742 18.99 10.30 37.70
C LEU A 742 18.50 11.69 37.23
N GLU A 743 18.13 12.57 38.18
CA GLU A 743 17.74 13.95 37.87
C GLU A 743 18.92 14.76 37.32
N SER A 744 20.11 14.56 37.87
CA SER A 744 21.34 15.18 37.34
C SER A 744 21.65 14.72 35.91
N MET A 745 21.53 13.41 35.62
CA MET A 745 21.69 12.87 34.28
C MET A 745 20.58 13.35 33.34
N ALA A 746 19.35 13.43 33.81
CA ALA A 746 18.21 13.93 33.04
C ALA A 746 18.43 15.36 32.55
N THR A 747 19.10 16.20 33.35
CA THR A 747 19.46 17.59 33.01
C THR A 747 20.74 17.70 32.19
N GLY A 748 21.42 16.58 31.88
CA GLY A 748 22.56 16.52 30.97
C GLY A 748 23.93 16.26 31.60
N ALA A 749 23.98 15.95 32.92
CA ALA A 749 25.24 15.54 33.55
C ALA A 749 25.74 14.20 32.92
N PRO A 750 27.04 14.07 32.68
CA PRO A 750 27.61 12.83 32.19
C PRO A 750 27.49 11.69 33.23
N ALA A 751 27.09 10.50 32.79
CA ALA A 751 27.02 9.31 33.67
C ALA A 751 28.38 8.98 34.33
N THR A 752 29.48 9.30 33.68
CA THR A 752 30.84 9.09 34.18
C THR A 752 31.20 9.95 35.37
N THR A 753 30.40 10.99 35.69
CA THR A 753 30.61 11.84 36.88
C THR A 753 29.92 11.28 38.12
N ILE A 754 29.12 10.23 37.98
CA ILE A 754 28.35 9.63 39.06
C ILE A 754 29.17 8.52 39.70
N ASP A 755 29.38 8.59 41.01
CA ASP A 755 29.90 7.47 41.80
C ASP A 755 28.75 6.81 42.57
N LEU A 756 28.49 5.57 42.26
CA LEU A 756 27.42 4.80 42.88
C LEU A 756 27.66 4.47 44.38
N ALA A 757 28.85 4.74 44.96
CA ALA A 757 29.15 4.44 46.34
C ALA A 757 28.26 5.22 47.31
N ASP A 758 28.06 6.52 47.10
CA ASP A 758 27.19 7.35 47.95
C ASP A 758 25.70 7.02 47.78
N PRO A 759 25.17 6.85 46.57
CA PRO A 759 23.82 6.31 46.34
C PRO A 759 23.56 4.98 47.06
N LEU A 760 24.47 4.01 46.98
CA LEU A 760 24.31 2.72 47.66
C LEU A 760 24.22 2.87 49.20
N ARG A 761 24.92 3.84 49.80
CA ARG A 761 24.84 4.10 51.25
C ARG A 761 23.44 4.55 51.69
N ARG A 762 22.61 5.11 50.83
CA ARG A 762 21.21 5.46 51.10
C ARG A 762 20.32 4.24 51.34
N LEU A 763 20.73 3.08 50.80
CA LEU A 763 19.99 1.83 51.02
C LEU A 763 20.34 1.15 52.35
N LEU A 764 21.39 1.60 53.06
CA LEU A 764 21.79 0.99 54.34
C LEU A 764 20.73 1.18 55.43
N PRO A 765 20.35 0.13 56.16
CA PRO A 765 19.35 0.21 57.19
C PRO A 765 19.93 0.89 58.46
N TRP A 766 19.28 1.92 58.94
CA TRP A 766 19.65 2.56 60.20
C TRP A 766 18.71 2.14 61.34
N PRO A 767 19.25 1.76 62.55
CA PRO A 767 20.64 1.96 63.05
C PRO A 767 21.64 0.85 62.70
N GLU A 768 21.22 -0.27 62.10
CA GLU A 768 22.07 -1.45 61.87
C GLU A 768 23.29 -1.16 60.98
N ALA A 769 23.19 -0.17 60.11
CA ALA A 769 24.26 0.29 59.25
C ALA A 769 25.55 0.68 59.99
N SER A 770 25.44 1.08 61.27
CA SER A 770 26.61 1.38 62.11
C SER A 770 27.52 0.15 62.32
N ALA A 771 26.97 -1.05 62.20
CA ALA A 771 27.69 -2.29 62.35
C ALA A 771 28.35 -2.81 61.02
N LEU A 772 28.16 -2.12 59.88
CA LEU A 772 28.65 -2.56 58.53
C LEU A 772 30.15 -2.89 58.58
N ASP A 773 30.98 -1.98 59.12
CA ASP A 773 32.45 -2.18 59.15
C ASP A 773 32.92 -3.17 60.19
N SER A 774 32.09 -3.50 61.19
CA SER A 774 32.39 -4.57 62.16
C SER A 774 31.98 -5.94 61.63
N LEU A 775 30.87 -6.04 60.86
CA LEU A 775 30.35 -7.29 60.32
C LEU A 775 31.12 -7.71 59.06
N VAL A 776 31.44 -6.78 58.19
CA VAL A 776 32.11 -7.01 56.87
C VAL A 776 33.19 -5.94 56.63
N PRO A 777 34.31 -5.96 57.41
CA PRO A 777 35.34 -4.93 57.33
C PRO A 777 36.02 -4.94 55.92
N GLU A 778 36.47 -3.79 55.45
CA GLU A 778 37.22 -3.69 54.21
C GLU A 778 38.60 -4.40 54.28
N ARG A 779 39.18 -4.40 55.53
CA ARG A 779 40.49 -4.98 55.76
C ARG A 779 40.49 -5.82 57.04
N LEU A 780 41.14 -6.97 56.97
CA LEU A 780 41.38 -7.84 58.13
C LEU A 780 42.73 -7.49 58.74
N GLN A 781 42.75 -7.27 60.07
CA GLN A 781 43.99 -7.14 60.77
C GLN A 781 44.54 -8.53 61.09
N VAL A 782 45.72 -8.83 60.59
CA VAL A 782 46.37 -10.11 60.79
C VAL A 782 47.34 -10.03 61.99
N PRO A 783 47.78 -11.16 62.57
CA PRO A 783 48.63 -11.16 63.78
C PRO A 783 49.94 -10.37 63.65
N SER A 784 50.47 -10.16 62.47
CA SER A 784 51.64 -9.32 62.26
C SER A 784 51.36 -7.79 62.46
N GLY A 785 50.10 -7.41 62.69
CA GLY A 785 49.67 -6.01 62.75
C GLY A 785 49.34 -5.40 61.36
N SER A 786 49.59 -6.10 60.27
CA SER A 786 49.25 -5.66 58.93
C SER A 786 47.75 -5.69 58.73
N ARG A 787 47.21 -4.72 57.92
CA ARG A 787 45.79 -4.68 57.51
C ARG A 787 45.68 -5.11 56.03
N VAL A 788 45.17 -6.34 55.78
CA VAL A 788 45.07 -6.94 54.48
C VAL A 788 43.63 -6.72 53.94
N ARG A 789 43.52 -6.34 52.69
CA ARG A 789 42.20 -6.15 52.01
C ARG A 789 41.47 -7.48 51.95
N ILE A 790 40.18 -7.47 52.21
CA ILE A 790 39.30 -8.61 51.99
C ILE A 790 38.65 -8.44 50.62
N GLU A 791 38.71 -9.47 49.83
CA GLU A 791 37.99 -9.54 48.54
C GLU A 791 36.70 -10.30 48.79
N TYR A 792 35.58 -9.59 48.64
CA TYR A 792 34.25 -10.14 48.80
C TYR A 792 33.79 -10.80 47.52
N PRO A 793 32.95 -11.86 47.59
CA PRO A 793 32.43 -12.54 46.39
C PRO A 793 31.65 -11.60 45.48
N GLU A 794 31.61 -11.97 44.22
CA GLU A 794 30.80 -11.24 43.24
C GLU A 794 29.31 -11.33 43.54
N VAL A 795 28.59 -10.29 43.18
CA VAL A 795 27.14 -10.26 43.32
C VAL A 795 26.50 -11.10 42.20
N SER A 796 25.77 -12.11 42.57
CA SER A 796 25.03 -12.95 41.62
C SER A 796 23.76 -12.22 41.19
N ASP A 797 23.66 -11.80 39.93
CA ASP A 797 22.52 -11.08 39.37
C ASP A 797 21.37 -11.99 38.90
N GLY A 798 21.07 -13.07 39.56
CA GLY A 798 19.86 -13.88 39.39
C GLY A 798 19.51 -14.38 37.96
N SER A 799 20.37 -14.14 36.98
CA SER A 799 20.14 -14.54 35.57
C SER A 799 20.58 -15.99 35.23
N GLY A 800 20.91 -16.76 36.25
CA GLY A 800 21.10 -18.21 36.14
C GLY A 800 19.74 -18.90 36.15
N GLY A 801 19.33 -19.49 35.02
CA GLY A 801 18.14 -20.34 34.93
C GLY A 801 18.17 -21.52 35.91
N PRO A 802 17.11 -22.34 35.96
CA PRO A 802 16.88 -23.35 37.01
C PRO A 802 17.86 -24.51 37.07
N ASP A 803 19.04 -24.38 36.49
CA ASP A 803 20.09 -25.44 36.52
C ASP A 803 21.02 -25.27 37.72
N ARG A 804 20.46 -25.57 38.88
CA ARG A 804 21.14 -25.58 40.19
C ARG A 804 22.14 -26.73 40.37
N THR A 805 22.52 -27.45 39.34
CA THR A 805 23.32 -28.66 39.43
C THR A 805 24.85 -28.46 39.38
N ASN A 806 25.34 -27.22 39.15
CA ASN A 806 26.77 -26.90 39.12
C ASN A 806 27.19 -25.68 39.99
N MET A 807 26.43 -25.33 41.04
CA MET A 807 26.97 -24.43 42.06
C MET A 807 27.93 -25.24 42.95
N GLU A 808 29.20 -24.81 43.03
CA GLU A 808 30.07 -25.22 44.13
C GLU A 808 29.35 -24.96 45.45
N PRO A 809 29.47 -25.88 46.44
CA PRO A 809 28.71 -25.79 47.71
C PRO A 809 29.07 -24.58 48.58
N ASP A 810 30.06 -23.76 48.21
CA ASP A 810 30.42 -22.50 48.85
C ASP A 810 30.05 -21.33 47.96
N GLY A 811 28.98 -20.68 48.24
CA GLY A 811 28.55 -19.42 47.60
C GLY A 811 29.53 -18.27 47.71
N GLY A 812 30.79 -18.54 47.50
CA GLY A 812 31.94 -17.67 47.54
C GLY A 812 32.23 -17.15 48.94
N SER A 813 33.27 -17.61 49.60
CA SER A 813 33.75 -17.03 50.88
C SER A 813 34.58 -15.76 50.63
N PRO A 814 34.58 -14.80 51.54
CA PRO A 814 35.49 -13.65 51.47
C PRO A 814 36.97 -14.14 51.49
N VAL A 815 37.75 -13.63 50.57
CA VAL A 815 39.14 -14.05 50.33
C VAL A 815 40.12 -13.05 50.89
N VAL A 816 41.15 -13.56 51.60
CA VAL A 816 42.27 -12.74 52.08
C VAL A 816 43.58 -13.33 51.57
N ALA A 817 44.25 -12.59 50.70
CA ALA A 817 45.58 -12.96 50.15
C ALA A 817 46.69 -12.37 51.07
N VAL A 818 47.35 -13.21 51.83
CA VAL A 818 48.30 -12.79 52.86
C VAL A 818 49.53 -13.68 52.87
N LYS A 819 50.68 -13.10 53.26
CA LYS A 819 51.89 -13.94 53.39
C LYS A 819 51.72 -14.86 54.57
N LEU A 820 52.05 -16.13 54.39
CA LEU A 820 51.88 -17.18 55.36
C LEU A 820 52.49 -16.83 56.73
N GLN A 821 53.67 -16.16 56.76
CA GLN A 821 54.29 -15.73 57.99
C GLN A 821 53.54 -14.68 58.81
N GLU A 822 52.64 -13.96 58.18
CA GLU A 822 51.84 -12.93 58.84
C GLU A 822 50.64 -13.54 59.59
N CYS A 823 50.38 -14.86 59.35
CA CYS A 823 49.29 -15.59 59.99
C CYS A 823 49.75 -16.50 61.15
N PHE A 824 51.02 -16.55 61.45
CA PHE A 824 51.56 -17.34 62.60
C PHE A 824 50.86 -16.81 63.89
N GLY A 825 50.66 -17.72 64.83
CA GLY A 825 49.96 -17.42 66.07
C GLY A 825 48.44 -17.49 66.02
N TRP A 826 47.83 -17.65 64.81
CA TRP A 826 46.40 -17.87 64.76
C TRP A 826 46.05 -19.33 65.02
N ASP A 827 45.27 -19.59 66.09
CA ASP A 827 44.76 -20.88 66.45
C ASP A 827 43.39 -21.18 65.79
N ARG A 828 42.72 -20.18 65.33
CA ARG A 828 41.42 -20.30 64.70
C ARG A 828 41.34 -19.41 63.50
N THR A 829 40.66 -19.87 62.45
CA THR A 829 40.34 -19.05 61.29
C THR A 829 39.40 -17.92 61.63
N PRO A 830 39.74 -16.64 61.32
CA PRO A 830 38.84 -15.55 61.47
C PRO A 830 37.53 -15.76 60.74
N ARG A 831 36.43 -15.40 61.35
CA ARG A 831 35.09 -15.47 60.77
C ARG A 831 34.44 -14.08 60.82
N LEU A 832 33.74 -13.75 59.77
CA LEU A 832 32.97 -12.51 59.63
C LEU A 832 31.49 -12.75 60.03
N ILE A 833 30.72 -11.68 60.13
CA ILE A 833 29.27 -11.68 60.42
C ILE A 833 28.99 -12.50 61.70
N GLU A 834 29.57 -12.04 62.82
CA GLU A 834 29.36 -12.65 64.14
C GLU A 834 29.75 -14.16 64.17
N GLY A 835 30.75 -14.52 63.38
CA GLY A 835 31.23 -15.89 63.35
C GLY A 835 30.52 -16.84 62.38
N ARG A 836 29.63 -16.33 61.53
CA ARG A 836 28.89 -17.14 60.53
C ARG A 836 29.77 -17.53 59.35
N VAL A 837 30.51 -16.58 58.76
CA VAL A 837 31.21 -16.77 57.47
C VAL A 837 32.69 -16.90 57.71
N PRO A 838 33.34 -18.03 57.33
CA PRO A 838 34.78 -18.21 57.45
C PRO A 838 35.48 -17.40 56.34
N VAL A 839 36.66 -16.86 56.63
CA VAL A 839 37.51 -16.21 55.66
C VAL A 839 38.37 -17.27 54.95
N LEU A 840 38.37 -17.23 53.64
CA LEU A 840 39.22 -18.09 52.79
C LEU A 840 40.60 -17.42 52.66
N PHE A 841 41.65 -18.07 53.16
CA PHE A 841 42.99 -17.58 53.06
C PHE A 841 43.73 -18.08 51.83
N HIS A 842 44.15 -17.18 50.96
CA HIS A 842 45.18 -17.44 49.97
C HIS A 842 46.56 -17.13 50.63
N LEU A 843 47.17 -18.18 51.17
CA LEU A 843 48.46 -18.06 51.81
C LEU A 843 49.56 -17.90 50.74
N LEU A 844 50.32 -16.79 50.86
CA LEU A 844 51.34 -16.42 49.90
C LEU A 844 52.74 -16.65 50.46
N SER A 845 53.66 -16.93 49.54
CA SER A 845 55.09 -16.91 49.81
C SER A 845 55.57 -15.49 50.15
N PRO A 846 56.77 -15.34 50.71
CA PRO A 846 57.41 -14.04 50.92
C PRO A 846 57.47 -13.16 49.66
N ALA A 847 57.52 -13.79 48.46
CA ALA A 847 57.54 -13.13 47.17
C ALA A 847 56.11 -12.88 46.57
N GLY A 848 55.04 -13.15 47.35
CA GLY A 848 53.65 -12.95 46.89
C GLY A 848 53.10 -14.05 45.96
N ARG A 849 53.74 -15.22 45.87
CA ARG A 849 53.21 -16.33 45.08
C ARG A 849 52.34 -17.23 45.91
N PRO A 850 51.23 -17.77 45.38
CA PRO A 850 50.34 -18.67 46.10
C PRO A 850 51.06 -19.90 46.61
N LEU A 851 50.83 -20.30 47.83
CA LEU A 851 51.34 -21.50 48.48
C LEU A 851 50.25 -22.49 48.82
N ALA A 852 49.15 -21.99 49.40
CA ALA A 852 47.99 -22.80 49.77
C ALA A 852 46.73 -21.95 49.84
N VAL A 853 45.57 -22.61 49.73
CA VAL A 853 44.25 -22.02 49.94
C VAL A 853 43.61 -22.80 51.08
N THR A 854 43.13 -22.10 52.11
CA THR A 854 42.48 -22.75 53.25
C THR A 854 41.42 -21.85 53.86
N ALA A 855 40.30 -22.46 54.25
CA ALA A 855 39.28 -21.86 55.10
C ALA A 855 39.43 -22.30 56.58
N ASP A 856 40.41 -23.19 56.84
CA ASP A 856 40.74 -23.73 58.18
C ASP A 856 42.25 -23.69 58.41
N LEU A 857 42.68 -22.61 59.06
CA LEU A 857 44.11 -22.45 59.44
C LEU A 857 44.57 -23.48 60.42
N ALA A 858 43.73 -23.94 61.35
CA ALA A 858 44.10 -24.97 62.33
C ALA A 858 44.40 -26.29 61.63
N SER A 859 43.61 -26.78 60.73
CA SER A 859 43.82 -27.96 59.91
C SER A 859 45.06 -27.80 59.00
N PHE A 860 45.27 -26.61 58.46
CA PHE A 860 46.43 -26.31 57.64
C PHE A 860 47.72 -26.40 58.42
N TRP A 861 47.80 -25.89 59.71
CA TRP A 861 48.96 -25.97 60.57
C TRP A 861 49.28 -27.41 60.97
N SER A 862 48.23 -28.19 61.23
CA SER A 862 48.38 -29.60 61.66
C SER A 862 48.81 -30.54 60.56
N GLY A 863 48.61 -30.21 59.27
CA GLY A 863 48.89 -31.14 58.16
C GLY A 863 49.77 -30.49 57.09
N PRO A 864 49.18 -29.80 56.12
CA PRO A 864 49.89 -29.29 54.90
C PRO A 864 51.06 -28.34 55.19
N TYR A 865 51.09 -27.65 56.32
CA TYR A 865 52.15 -26.72 56.66
C TYR A 865 53.53 -27.37 56.74
N SER A 866 53.63 -28.62 57.24
CA SER A 866 54.87 -29.33 57.31
C SER A 866 55.57 -29.49 55.95
N GLN A 867 54.80 -29.80 54.94
CA GLN A 867 55.28 -29.92 53.56
C GLN A 867 55.66 -28.57 52.93
N VAL A 868 54.78 -27.55 53.09
CA VAL A 868 55.04 -26.17 52.66
C VAL A 868 56.30 -25.64 53.34
N ARG A 869 56.49 -25.87 54.62
CA ARG A 869 57.67 -25.49 55.38
C ARG A 869 58.96 -26.13 54.82
N ALA A 870 58.93 -27.43 54.56
CA ALA A 870 60.09 -28.12 53.99
C ALA A 870 60.55 -27.56 52.65
N GLU A 871 59.58 -27.27 51.76
CA GLU A 871 59.88 -26.68 50.46
C GLU A 871 60.34 -25.22 50.56
N MET A 872 59.60 -24.40 51.31
CA MET A 872 59.81 -22.96 51.37
C MET A 872 61.07 -22.58 52.20
N ARG A 873 61.44 -23.31 53.20
CA ARG A 873 62.69 -23.16 53.96
C ARG A 873 63.93 -23.18 53.07
N GLY A 874 63.96 -24.06 52.08
CA GLY A 874 65.04 -24.12 51.07
C GLY A 874 65.00 -22.91 50.10
N ARG A 875 63.80 -22.47 49.67
CA ARG A 875 63.62 -21.42 48.68
C ARG A 875 63.73 -19.99 49.25
N TYR A 876 63.32 -19.82 50.55
CA TYR A 876 63.28 -18.50 51.25
C TYR A 876 63.98 -18.61 52.63
N PRO A 877 65.30 -18.95 52.72
CA PRO A 877 66.00 -19.19 54.01
C PRO A 877 66.08 -17.96 54.90
N LYS A 878 65.95 -16.76 54.36
CA LYS A 878 66.02 -15.50 55.11
C LYS A 878 64.73 -15.19 55.85
N HIS A 879 63.63 -15.93 55.64
CA HIS A 879 62.34 -15.75 56.29
C HIS A 879 62.13 -16.81 57.37
N PRO A 880 61.36 -16.57 58.44
CA PRO A 880 61.06 -17.54 59.47
C PRO A 880 60.18 -18.67 58.94
N TRP A 881 60.60 -19.91 59.27
CA TRP A 881 59.80 -21.13 58.96
C TRP A 881 59.86 -22.02 60.22
N PRO A 882 59.10 -21.64 61.32
CA PRO A 882 59.10 -22.30 62.60
C PRO A 882 58.57 -23.73 62.47
N GLU A 883 58.94 -24.57 63.43
CA GLU A 883 58.37 -25.94 63.56
C GLU A 883 56.98 -25.92 64.12
N ASP A 884 56.81 -25.04 65.07
CA ASP A 884 55.49 -24.74 65.61
C ASP A 884 54.96 -23.40 65.11
N PRO A 885 54.01 -23.40 64.18
CA PRO A 885 53.36 -22.18 63.67
C PRO A 885 52.36 -21.55 64.63
N TRP A 886 51.87 -22.28 65.61
CA TRP A 886 50.85 -21.87 66.57
C TRP A 886 51.35 -20.81 67.56
N THR A 887 52.59 -20.98 68.03
CA THR A 887 53.18 -20.09 69.03
C THR A 887 54.21 -19.10 68.38
N ALA A 888 54.45 -19.24 67.14
CA ALA A 888 55.44 -18.42 66.44
C ALA A 888 54.97 -16.94 66.29
N LEU A 889 55.92 -16.03 66.39
CA LEU A 889 55.62 -14.60 66.19
C LEU A 889 55.35 -14.32 64.75
N ALA A 890 54.15 -13.73 64.48
CA ALA A 890 53.78 -13.31 63.15
C ALA A 890 54.65 -12.15 62.67
N THR A 891 55.01 -12.17 61.38
CA THR A 891 55.87 -11.12 60.85
C THR A 891 55.83 -11.01 59.30
N SER A 892 55.88 -9.80 58.83
CA SER A 892 56.07 -9.48 57.39
C SER A 892 57.57 -9.36 57.04
N LYS A 893 58.50 -9.38 58.09
CA LYS A 893 59.95 -9.08 57.94
C LYS A 893 60.78 -10.35 57.78
N THR A 894 62.02 -10.22 57.33
CA THR A 894 63.06 -11.29 57.33
C THR A 894 63.59 -11.49 58.70
N LYS A 895 64.20 -12.63 59.01
CA LYS A 895 64.86 -13.01 60.29
C LYS A 895 65.79 -11.95 60.83
N ASN A 896 66.52 -11.28 59.95
CA ASN A 896 67.48 -10.24 60.34
C ASN A 896 66.85 -8.86 60.68
N ARG A 897 65.52 -8.70 60.46
CA ARG A 897 64.76 -7.48 60.74
C ARG A 897 63.68 -7.69 61.79
N MET A 898 63.56 -8.88 62.31
CA MET A 898 62.76 -9.20 63.48
C MET A 898 63.47 -8.67 64.74
#